data_10a9ca6513a03f107e51f52d4fda3d22
#
_entry.id   10a9ca6513a03f107e51f52d4fda3d22
#
_cell.length_a   1.000
_cell.length_b   1.000
_cell.length_c   1.000
_cell.angle_alpha   90.00
_cell.angle_beta   90.00
_cell.angle_gamma   90.00
#
_symmetry.space_group_name_H-M   'P 1'
#
loop_
_entity.id
_entity.type
_entity.pdbx_description
1 polymer ?
#
loop_
_entity_poly.entity_id
_entity_poly.type
_entity_poly.pdbx_seq_one_letter_code
_entity_poly.pdbx_strand_id
1 'polypeptide(L)'
;MARYADVVLPLPLGDTFTYSLPDDMQASVEVGSRVIVPFGNRKFYSAIVVRTHDNRPAYATKEVAELTDEGPLVLPAQLKLWSWIADYYLCTLGEVYKAALPAGLKLESESSVMFAEDFTDVDSLTPSERRIYDLMEQEPNQKLSELQKKTGLSSVLTLVHRMLDKGAIRIKEEVKRTYKPRTIPCVRITPEYFEESVLRSFFLSLPRKSKQQELLMRYMQLSSTSSAQVLHNYSLLKDVTREELLLDGGFSPSTFNTLRKKGVLEVWQKPVGRLSEEQIPTHLVMHTLSEAQQQAMHQIEAVWEKQDICLLHGVTSSGKTEVYIHLIQKELERGHQVLFMLPEIVLTTQLTERLKRVFGDRLGVYHSRYPDAERVEVYQKMLSEKPYDIIVGVRSSVFLPFRRLGLVIVDEEHETSFKQQDPAPRYHARNVALVLAGQQRAKTLLGTATPSLETYHNALIGKYGLVTLSTRFRDVQLPDIRVENVQELRRKRLMTGPFSPHLVDLMRDAIQHRKQVILFQNRRGYSRVVECHVCGWTPRCDKCDVSLTYHQRMGQMVCHYCGTSYPVPSVCPCCESREIRNVGYGTERIEDQLAKALPEARIARMDLDTTRSRMSYEQILQDFQQGRTDVLVGTQMVTKGLDFEHVSVVGILDADAMLSQPDFRSHERAFQMMEQVAGRAGRKGSQGQVVLQTRDPESPIVRQVVLHDYQGMYESQMEERRLFGYPPFCRLVSVYMKHREEQVLDQLSREMAQILQTSFHERVLGPDTPPVGRVQMMHIRKVLIKVDLSMSLGKVRSYLRKVQQFLLTQPRYKGAQVYYDID
;
A
#
# COMPACT_ATOMS: atom_id res chain seq x y z
N MET A 1 4.33 -41.17 2.16
CA MET A 1 4.17 -39.86 2.83
C MET A 1 5.48 -39.11 2.63
N ALA A 2 5.42 -37.81 2.28
CA ALA A 2 6.64 -37.04 2.01
C ALA A 2 7.48 -36.88 3.29
N ARG A 3 8.78 -37.10 3.22
CA ARG A 3 9.70 -37.02 4.36
C ARG A 3 10.39 -35.67 4.47
N TYR A 4 10.36 -34.87 3.41
CA TYR A 4 11.04 -33.61 3.30
C TYR A 4 10.14 -32.54 2.70
N ALA A 5 10.33 -31.29 3.14
CA ALA A 5 9.69 -30.11 2.60
C ALA A 5 10.71 -29.06 2.20
N ASP A 6 10.61 -28.55 0.98
CA ASP A 6 11.31 -27.33 0.57
C ASP A 6 10.48 -26.14 0.98
N VAL A 7 11.08 -25.22 1.70
CA VAL A 7 10.39 -24.04 2.22
C VAL A 7 11.06 -22.74 1.79
N VAL A 8 10.27 -21.66 1.71
CA VAL A 8 10.75 -20.29 1.51
C VAL A 8 10.64 -19.50 2.80
N LEU A 9 11.68 -18.77 3.13
CA LEU A 9 11.78 -17.87 4.27
C LEU A 9 11.51 -16.41 3.84
N PRO A 10 10.98 -15.51 4.71
CA PRO A 10 10.77 -14.09 4.40
C PRO A 10 12.07 -13.29 4.40
N LEU A 11 13.12 -13.84 3.82
CA LEU A 11 14.49 -13.30 3.78
C LEU A 11 14.94 -13.12 2.32
N PRO A 12 15.85 -12.17 2.03
CA PRO A 12 16.38 -11.97 0.68
C PRO A 12 17.43 -13.03 0.30
N LEU A 13 17.04 -14.31 0.42
CA LEU A 13 17.87 -15.45 0.11
C LEU A 13 17.41 -16.09 -1.21
N GLY A 14 18.36 -16.48 -2.05
CA GLY A 14 18.08 -16.92 -3.42
C GLY A 14 17.45 -18.31 -3.52
N ASP A 15 17.64 -19.16 -2.51
CA ASP A 15 17.27 -20.56 -2.56
C ASP A 15 16.15 -20.91 -1.59
N THR A 16 15.47 -22.03 -1.87
CA THR A 16 14.61 -22.72 -0.93
C THR A 16 15.46 -23.59 0.00
N PHE A 17 14.96 -23.88 1.19
CA PHE A 17 15.66 -24.69 2.19
C PHE A 17 14.88 -25.96 2.46
N THR A 18 15.59 -27.11 2.47
CA THR A 18 14.96 -28.41 2.72
C THR A 18 15.00 -28.74 4.19
N TYR A 19 13.87 -29.10 4.76
CA TYR A 19 13.69 -29.57 6.13
C TYR A 19 13.09 -30.99 6.15
N SER A 20 13.43 -31.78 7.16
CA SER A 20 12.75 -33.06 7.40
C SER A 20 11.40 -32.82 8.09
N LEU A 21 10.43 -33.66 7.77
CA LEU A 21 9.11 -33.63 8.39
C LEU A 21 9.04 -34.70 9.49
N PRO A 22 8.70 -34.36 10.74
CA PRO A 22 8.34 -35.30 11.78
C PRO A 22 7.23 -36.27 11.32
N ASP A 23 7.21 -37.49 11.85
CA ASP A 23 6.28 -38.54 11.41
C ASP A 23 4.80 -38.15 11.57
N ASP A 24 4.48 -37.41 12.61
CA ASP A 24 3.14 -36.87 12.91
C ASP A 24 2.72 -35.76 11.94
N MET A 25 3.66 -35.10 11.28
CA MET A 25 3.38 -33.99 10.35
C MET A 25 3.39 -34.42 8.88
N GLN A 26 3.92 -35.59 8.53
CA GLN A 26 4.06 -36.03 7.14
C GLN A 26 2.75 -36.11 6.36
N ALA A 27 1.63 -36.36 7.04
CA ALA A 27 0.31 -36.46 6.44
C ALA A 27 -0.40 -35.10 6.33
N SER A 28 -0.02 -34.14 7.19
CA SER A 28 -0.74 -32.85 7.35
C SER A 28 -0.05 -31.69 6.64
N VAL A 29 1.24 -31.81 6.31
CA VAL A 29 1.98 -30.75 5.63
C VAL A 29 1.80 -30.86 4.12
N GLU A 30 1.20 -29.81 3.55
CA GLU A 30 0.93 -29.68 2.11
C GLU A 30 1.67 -28.47 1.52
N VAL A 31 1.71 -28.40 0.18
CA VAL A 31 2.22 -27.22 -0.52
C VAL A 31 1.35 -26.01 -0.17
N GLY A 32 1.99 -24.93 0.28
CA GLY A 32 1.32 -23.72 0.77
C GLY A 32 1.09 -23.71 2.28
N SER A 33 1.36 -24.79 3.00
CA SER A 33 1.32 -24.84 4.47
C SER A 33 2.35 -23.87 5.05
N ARG A 34 1.97 -23.24 6.15
CA ARG A 34 2.86 -22.38 6.94
C ARG A 34 3.44 -23.18 8.10
N VAL A 35 4.75 -23.26 8.12
CA VAL A 35 5.52 -24.02 9.11
C VAL A 35 6.51 -23.12 9.85
N ILE A 36 6.83 -23.47 11.09
CA ILE A 36 7.93 -22.86 11.83
C ILE A 36 9.18 -23.72 11.64
N VAL A 37 10.26 -23.08 11.23
CA VAL A 37 11.53 -23.77 10.97
C VAL A 37 12.70 -23.08 11.67
N PRO A 38 13.66 -23.83 12.22
CA PRO A 38 14.89 -23.28 12.79
C PRO A 38 15.85 -22.87 11.67
N PHE A 39 16.33 -21.63 11.66
CA PHE A 39 17.30 -21.13 10.68
C PHE A 39 18.51 -20.50 11.38
N GLY A 40 19.72 -20.88 10.95
CA GLY A 40 20.95 -20.56 11.68
C GLY A 40 21.03 -21.28 13.03
N ASN A 41 21.73 -20.71 14.01
CA ASN A 41 21.96 -21.40 15.29
C ASN A 41 20.88 -21.17 16.33
N ARG A 42 20.06 -20.09 16.22
CA ARG A 42 19.16 -19.68 17.31
C ARG A 42 17.85 -19.00 16.85
N LYS A 43 17.54 -18.96 15.57
CA LYS A 43 16.34 -18.23 15.09
C LYS A 43 15.31 -19.18 14.50
N PHE A 44 14.05 -18.89 14.79
CA PHE A 44 12.91 -19.53 14.16
C PHE A 44 12.22 -18.56 13.20
N TYR A 45 11.82 -19.04 12.06
CA TYR A 45 11.09 -18.26 11.06
C TYR A 45 9.82 -18.99 10.65
N SER A 46 8.79 -18.20 10.39
CA SER A 46 7.65 -18.68 9.63
C SER A 46 8.07 -18.87 8.17
N ALA A 47 7.85 -20.04 7.65
CA ALA A 47 8.19 -20.45 6.30
C ALA A 47 6.95 -20.98 5.56
N ILE A 48 6.93 -20.87 4.25
CA ILE A 48 5.88 -21.44 3.40
C ILE A 48 6.47 -22.63 2.64
N VAL A 49 5.77 -23.77 2.72
CA VAL A 49 6.13 -24.98 1.97
C VAL A 49 5.85 -24.78 0.49
N VAL A 50 6.87 -24.91 -0.35
CA VAL A 50 6.74 -24.78 -1.81
C VAL A 50 6.74 -26.11 -2.53
N ARG A 51 7.30 -27.15 -1.89
CA ARG A 51 7.33 -28.52 -2.41
C ARG A 51 7.49 -29.52 -1.28
N THR A 52 6.85 -30.69 -1.40
CA THR A 52 7.07 -31.87 -0.54
C THR A 52 7.63 -33.02 -1.38
N HIS A 53 8.56 -33.81 -0.84
CA HIS A 53 9.23 -34.91 -1.56
C HIS A 53 9.88 -35.92 -0.63
N ASP A 54 10.32 -37.05 -1.20
CA ASP A 54 11.04 -38.13 -0.47
C ASP A 54 12.55 -38.14 -0.72
N ASN A 55 13.06 -37.25 -1.57
CA ASN A 55 14.47 -37.21 -1.92
C ASN A 55 15.30 -36.67 -0.73
N ARG A 56 16.20 -37.54 -0.20
CA ARG A 56 17.10 -37.16 0.88
C ARG A 56 18.19 -36.21 0.36
N PRO A 57 18.33 -34.99 0.96
CA PRO A 57 19.43 -34.07 0.61
C PRO A 57 20.81 -34.68 0.93
N ALA A 58 21.84 -34.19 0.24
CA ALA A 58 23.23 -34.57 0.49
C ALA A 58 23.81 -33.99 1.80
N TYR A 59 23.07 -33.13 2.48
CA TYR A 59 23.45 -32.46 3.74
C TYR A 59 22.46 -32.83 4.85
N ALA A 60 22.90 -32.64 6.11
CA ALA A 60 22.04 -32.85 7.27
C ALA A 60 20.93 -31.82 7.32
N THR A 61 19.68 -32.25 7.34
CA THR A 61 18.49 -31.37 7.45
C THR A 61 18.12 -31.17 8.89
N LYS A 62 17.59 -29.99 9.21
CA LYS A 62 16.86 -29.72 10.45
C LYS A 62 15.41 -30.13 10.28
N GLU A 63 14.72 -30.39 11.38
CA GLU A 63 13.29 -30.71 11.37
C GLU A 63 12.41 -29.46 11.40
N VAL A 64 11.22 -29.56 10.81
CA VAL A 64 10.13 -28.59 10.99
C VAL A 64 9.70 -28.64 12.45
N ALA A 65 9.64 -27.47 13.10
CA ALA A 65 9.32 -27.39 14.52
C ALA A 65 7.81 -27.42 14.80
N GLU A 66 7.00 -26.79 13.94
CA GLU A 66 5.55 -26.66 14.15
C GLU A 66 4.83 -26.44 12.82
N LEU A 67 3.64 -27.03 12.67
CA LEU A 67 2.65 -26.70 11.64
C LEU A 67 1.65 -25.72 12.26
N THR A 68 1.50 -24.54 11.69
CA THR A 68 0.81 -23.41 12.35
C THR A 68 -0.69 -23.34 12.05
N ASP A 69 -1.12 -23.83 10.91
CA ASP A 69 -2.49 -23.71 10.41
C ASP A 69 -3.08 -25.09 10.06
N GLU A 70 -4.39 -25.23 10.17
CA GLU A 70 -5.09 -26.50 9.84
C GLU A 70 -5.08 -26.82 8.32
N GLY A 71 -4.67 -25.88 7.49
CA GLY A 71 -4.62 -26.04 6.03
C GLY A 71 -3.63 -25.07 5.38
N PRO A 72 -3.49 -25.12 4.04
CA PRO A 72 -2.55 -24.25 3.34
C PRO A 72 -2.94 -22.79 3.45
N LEU A 73 -2.00 -21.96 3.93
CA LEU A 73 -2.14 -20.51 4.00
C LEU A 73 -2.01 -19.85 2.61
N VAL A 74 -1.25 -20.46 1.72
CA VAL A 74 -0.96 -19.96 0.38
C VAL A 74 -1.40 -20.98 -0.65
N LEU A 75 -2.23 -20.56 -1.60
CA LEU A 75 -2.72 -21.44 -2.66
C LEU A 75 -1.63 -21.72 -3.70
N PRO A 76 -1.66 -22.87 -4.39
CA PRO A 76 -0.71 -23.18 -5.46
C PRO A 76 -0.66 -22.11 -6.58
N ALA A 77 -1.80 -21.51 -6.91
CA ALA A 77 -1.87 -20.42 -7.89
C ALA A 77 -1.09 -19.16 -7.42
N GLN A 78 -1.12 -18.85 -6.13
CA GLN A 78 -0.33 -17.76 -5.55
C GLN A 78 1.18 -18.07 -5.62
N LEU A 79 1.61 -19.28 -5.29
CA LEU A 79 3.02 -19.69 -5.38
C LEU A 79 3.53 -19.59 -6.83
N LYS A 80 2.71 -19.96 -7.81
CA LYS A 80 3.04 -19.79 -9.23
C LYS A 80 3.20 -18.31 -9.59
N LEU A 81 2.34 -17.44 -9.08
CA LEU A 81 2.45 -15.99 -9.28
C LEU A 81 3.71 -15.45 -8.60
N TRP A 82 4.00 -15.87 -7.35
CA TRP A 82 5.19 -15.44 -6.61
C TRP A 82 6.47 -15.82 -7.34
N SER A 83 6.55 -17.06 -7.86
CA SER A 83 7.69 -17.52 -8.65
C SER A 83 7.86 -16.69 -9.92
N TRP A 84 6.77 -16.36 -10.60
CA TRP A 84 6.81 -15.48 -11.77
C TRP A 84 7.31 -14.07 -11.41
N ILE A 85 6.83 -13.49 -10.30
CA ILE A 85 7.28 -12.17 -9.81
C ILE A 85 8.78 -12.21 -9.49
N ALA A 86 9.24 -13.21 -8.74
CA ALA A 86 10.64 -13.36 -8.37
C ALA A 86 11.54 -13.47 -9.60
N ASP A 87 11.09 -14.22 -10.59
CA ASP A 87 11.84 -14.40 -11.83
C ASP A 87 11.78 -13.16 -12.73
N TYR A 88 10.58 -12.58 -12.94
CA TYR A 88 10.43 -11.41 -13.82
C TYR A 88 11.15 -10.17 -13.29
N TYR A 89 11.02 -9.85 -12.00
CA TYR A 89 11.58 -8.66 -11.38
C TYR A 89 12.97 -8.86 -10.77
N LEU A 90 13.63 -10.01 -11.01
CA LEU A 90 14.98 -10.33 -10.53
C LEU A 90 15.13 -10.11 -9.02
N CYS A 91 14.17 -10.59 -8.27
CA CYS A 91 14.20 -10.61 -6.81
C CYS A 91 14.14 -12.05 -6.29
N THR A 92 14.24 -12.24 -4.99
CA THR A 92 14.15 -13.55 -4.36
C THR A 92 12.70 -13.92 -4.04
N LEU A 93 12.39 -15.21 -3.99
CA LEU A 93 11.07 -15.69 -3.60
C LEU A 93 10.73 -15.26 -2.15
N GLY A 94 11.72 -15.18 -1.28
CA GLY A 94 11.58 -14.70 0.09
C GLY A 94 11.17 -13.22 0.18
N GLU A 95 11.67 -12.36 -0.71
CA GLU A 95 11.23 -10.97 -0.82
C GLU A 95 9.78 -10.87 -1.30
N VAL A 96 9.37 -11.74 -2.24
CA VAL A 96 7.96 -11.82 -2.67
C VAL A 96 7.07 -12.29 -1.52
N TYR A 97 7.46 -13.34 -0.80
CA TYR A 97 6.75 -13.81 0.40
C TYR A 97 6.56 -12.66 1.40
N LYS A 98 7.64 -11.91 1.67
CA LYS A 98 7.59 -10.77 2.61
C LYS A 98 6.59 -9.70 2.18
N ALA A 99 6.44 -9.45 0.88
CA ALA A 99 5.49 -8.47 0.34
C ALA A 99 4.05 -9.01 0.26
N ALA A 100 3.89 -10.30 0.01
CA ALA A 100 2.60 -10.92 -0.30
C ALA A 100 1.70 -11.13 0.92
N LEU A 101 2.26 -11.49 2.07
CA LEU A 101 1.48 -11.72 3.27
C LEU A 101 1.44 -10.50 4.20
N PRO A 102 0.31 -10.24 4.89
CA PRO A 102 0.23 -9.31 6.01
C PRO A 102 1.26 -9.63 7.11
N ALA A 103 1.71 -8.61 7.85
CA ALA A 103 2.73 -8.81 8.89
C ALA A 103 2.26 -9.78 9.99
N GLY A 104 0.97 -9.71 10.38
CA GLY A 104 0.39 -10.59 11.39
C GLY A 104 0.35 -12.07 11.01
N LEU A 105 0.52 -12.40 9.72
CA LEU A 105 0.66 -13.80 9.26
C LEU A 105 2.13 -14.23 9.12
N LYS A 106 3.07 -13.31 9.23
CA LYS A 106 4.51 -13.58 9.25
C LYS A 106 4.97 -13.62 10.69
N LEU A 107 5.02 -14.83 11.27
CA LEU A 107 5.52 -15.00 12.61
C LEU A 107 7.04 -14.79 12.62
N GLU A 108 7.52 -13.88 13.44
CA GLU A 108 8.95 -13.68 13.69
C GLU A 108 9.26 -14.07 15.13
N SER A 109 10.38 -14.75 15.36
CA SER A 109 10.86 -14.97 16.72
C SER A 109 11.36 -13.64 17.28
N GLU A 110 10.78 -13.20 18.39
CA GLU A 110 11.37 -12.16 19.22
C GLU A 110 12.32 -12.81 20.24
N SER A 111 13.60 -12.46 20.16
CA SER A 111 14.55 -12.90 21.19
C SER A 111 14.26 -12.15 22.49
N SER A 112 13.85 -12.87 23.53
CA SER A 112 13.84 -12.40 24.90
C SER A 112 15.08 -12.87 25.61
N VAL A 113 15.65 -11.99 26.42
CA VAL A 113 16.80 -12.28 27.26
C VAL A 113 16.27 -12.74 28.62
N MET A 114 16.72 -13.89 29.07
CA MET A 114 16.36 -14.46 30.35
C MET A 114 17.51 -14.36 31.34
N PHE A 115 17.18 -14.08 32.57
CA PHE A 115 18.11 -14.15 33.68
C PHE A 115 18.59 -15.59 33.92
N ALA A 116 19.90 -15.78 34.16
CA ALA A 116 20.47 -17.09 34.45
C ALA A 116 20.65 -17.21 35.96
N GLU A 117 19.70 -17.88 36.63
CA GLU A 117 19.68 -18.08 38.11
C GLU A 117 20.90 -18.86 38.64
N ASP A 118 21.55 -19.62 37.76
CA ASP A 118 22.72 -20.47 38.09
C ASP A 118 24.07 -19.75 37.87
N PHE A 119 24.07 -18.47 37.46
CA PHE A 119 25.31 -17.71 37.26
C PHE A 119 25.85 -17.17 38.57
N THR A 120 27.08 -17.56 38.93
CA THR A 120 27.74 -17.22 40.23
C THR A 120 28.87 -16.24 40.07
N ASP A 121 29.46 -16.09 38.88
CA ASP A 121 30.64 -15.24 38.64
C ASP A 121 30.30 -13.79 38.31
N VAL A 122 29.57 -13.16 39.20
CA VAL A 122 29.01 -11.82 39.00
C VAL A 122 30.13 -10.74 38.97
N ASP A 123 31.27 -11.01 39.57
CA ASP A 123 32.44 -10.09 39.61
C ASP A 123 33.16 -10.01 38.25
N SER A 124 32.91 -10.96 37.35
CA SER A 124 33.46 -10.92 35.97
C SER A 124 32.71 -9.94 35.05
N LEU A 125 31.57 -9.40 35.47
CA LEU A 125 30.76 -8.48 34.69
C LEU A 125 31.31 -7.06 34.73
N THR A 126 31.40 -6.43 33.55
CA THR A 126 31.72 -5.01 33.46
C THR A 126 30.58 -4.14 34.04
N PRO A 127 30.86 -2.87 34.43
CA PRO A 127 29.79 -2.00 34.98
C PRO A 127 28.54 -1.88 34.12
N SER A 128 28.67 -1.90 32.77
CA SER A 128 27.52 -1.86 31.84
C SER A 128 26.79 -3.20 31.77
N GLU A 129 27.51 -4.32 31.85
CA GLU A 129 26.90 -5.66 31.92
C GLU A 129 26.22 -5.87 33.26
N ARG A 130 26.83 -5.40 34.36
CA ARG A 130 26.24 -5.44 35.69
C ARG A 130 24.90 -4.72 35.74
N ARG A 131 24.81 -3.53 35.13
CA ARG A 131 23.56 -2.76 35.06
C ARG A 131 22.42 -3.53 34.33
N ILE A 132 22.77 -4.28 33.30
CA ILE A 132 21.80 -5.17 32.60
C ILE A 132 21.45 -6.34 33.52
N TYR A 133 22.43 -6.94 34.17
CA TYR A 133 22.24 -8.07 35.07
C TYR A 133 21.31 -7.74 36.26
N ASP A 134 21.54 -6.62 36.93
CA ASP A 134 20.74 -6.15 38.06
C ASP A 134 19.29 -5.82 37.65
N LEU A 135 19.09 -5.28 36.44
CA LEU A 135 17.76 -5.08 35.89
C LEU A 135 17.03 -6.41 35.63
N MET A 136 17.76 -7.39 35.12
CA MET A 136 17.19 -8.71 34.80
C MET A 136 16.97 -9.59 36.02
N GLU A 137 17.66 -9.35 37.10
CA GLU A 137 17.39 -9.97 38.41
C GLU A 137 16.02 -9.55 38.94
N GLN A 138 15.65 -8.27 38.73
CA GLN A 138 14.32 -7.74 39.10
C GLN A 138 13.22 -8.16 38.13
N GLU A 139 13.53 -8.23 36.87
CA GLU A 139 12.61 -8.58 35.80
C GLU A 139 13.25 -9.67 34.91
N PRO A 140 13.08 -10.96 35.23
CA PRO A 140 13.87 -12.07 34.66
C PRO A 140 13.72 -12.33 33.16
N ASN A 141 12.69 -11.78 32.51
CA ASN A 141 12.45 -11.99 31.07
C ASN A 141 12.20 -10.65 30.39
N GLN A 142 13.17 -10.15 29.63
CA GLN A 142 13.11 -8.85 28.98
C GLN A 142 13.38 -8.96 27.49
N LYS A 143 12.65 -8.22 26.69
CA LYS A 143 12.94 -8.07 25.27
C LYS A 143 14.18 -7.22 25.06
N LEU A 144 14.97 -7.53 24.03
CA LEU A 144 16.17 -6.78 23.69
C LEU A 144 15.89 -5.28 23.46
N SER A 145 14.76 -4.96 22.84
CA SER A 145 14.30 -3.59 22.61
C SER A 145 13.88 -2.85 23.89
N GLU A 146 13.37 -3.56 24.88
CA GLU A 146 13.00 -3.01 26.19
C GLU A 146 14.25 -2.79 27.06
N LEU A 147 15.21 -3.72 27.03
CA LEU A 147 16.50 -3.56 27.70
C LEU A 147 17.23 -2.30 27.21
N GLN A 148 17.20 -2.03 25.91
CA GLN A 148 17.81 -0.83 25.34
C GLN A 148 17.14 0.45 25.83
N LYS A 149 15.81 0.46 25.95
CA LYS A 149 15.05 1.62 26.46
C LYS A 149 15.27 1.84 27.96
N LYS A 150 15.26 0.76 28.77
CA LYS A 150 15.38 0.83 30.22
C LYS A 150 16.80 1.14 30.69
N THR A 151 17.80 0.63 30.00
CA THR A 151 19.20 0.84 30.36
C THR A 151 19.80 2.12 29.78
N GLY A 152 19.23 2.65 28.69
CA GLY A 152 19.75 3.82 27.98
C GLY A 152 21.10 3.59 27.28
N LEU A 153 21.56 2.33 27.16
CA LEU A 153 22.86 1.99 26.57
C LEU A 153 22.77 1.90 25.05
N SER A 154 23.74 2.48 24.37
CA SER A 154 23.77 2.54 22.90
C SER A 154 24.13 1.22 22.22
N SER A 155 24.78 0.28 22.93
CA SER A 155 25.29 -0.99 22.37
C SER A 155 24.85 -2.23 23.17
N VAL A 156 23.59 -2.27 23.59
CA VAL A 156 23.01 -3.37 24.38
C VAL A 156 23.22 -4.74 23.71
N LEU A 157 23.12 -4.82 22.39
CA LEU A 157 23.31 -6.08 21.66
C LEU A 157 24.70 -6.70 21.90
N THR A 158 25.76 -5.88 21.85
CA THR A 158 27.14 -6.33 22.05
C THR A 158 27.37 -6.79 23.50
N LEU A 159 26.75 -6.10 24.47
CA LEU A 159 26.82 -6.47 25.88
C LEU A 159 26.08 -7.77 26.15
N VAL A 160 24.90 -7.93 25.61
CA VAL A 160 24.09 -9.16 25.70
C VAL A 160 24.86 -10.35 25.11
N HIS A 161 25.55 -10.20 23.97
CA HIS A 161 26.38 -11.29 23.44
C HIS A 161 27.52 -11.68 24.38
N ARG A 162 28.23 -10.73 25.00
CA ARG A 162 29.29 -11.01 25.97
C ARG A 162 28.75 -11.67 27.24
N MET A 163 27.60 -11.25 27.74
CA MET A 163 26.94 -11.85 28.89
C MET A 163 26.45 -13.28 28.60
N LEU A 164 26.02 -13.55 27.35
CA LEU A 164 25.72 -14.90 26.89
C LEU A 164 26.95 -15.81 26.90
N ASP A 165 28.07 -15.30 26.36
CA ASP A 165 29.34 -16.03 26.34
C ASP A 165 29.85 -16.33 27.75
N LYS A 166 29.55 -15.45 28.72
CA LYS A 166 29.87 -15.63 30.16
C LYS A 166 28.85 -16.54 30.90
N GLY A 167 27.70 -16.85 30.25
CA GLY A 167 26.61 -17.62 30.86
C GLY A 167 25.75 -16.83 31.86
N ALA A 168 25.93 -15.51 31.98
CA ALA A 168 25.17 -14.65 32.90
C ALA A 168 23.71 -14.45 32.50
N ILE A 169 23.39 -14.69 31.25
CA ILE A 169 22.02 -14.63 30.69
C ILE A 169 21.80 -15.75 29.68
N ARG A 170 20.55 -16.05 29.44
CA ARG A 170 20.12 -17.00 28.41
C ARG A 170 19.20 -16.31 27.41
N ILE A 171 19.21 -16.71 26.14
CA ILE A 171 18.24 -16.24 25.17
C ILE A 171 17.11 -17.27 25.09
N LYS A 172 15.88 -16.82 25.27
CA LYS A 172 14.67 -17.56 24.94
C LYS A 172 14.04 -16.93 23.72
N GLU A 173 13.93 -17.70 22.66
CA GLU A 173 13.21 -17.29 21.48
C GLU A 173 11.76 -17.75 21.60
N GLU A 174 10.84 -16.80 21.65
CA GLU A 174 9.41 -17.07 21.61
C GLU A 174 8.86 -16.69 20.25
N VAL A 175 8.21 -17.63 19.58
CA VAL A 175 7.43 -17.34 18.38
C VAL A 175 6.13 -16.68 18.81
N LYS A 176 6.00 -15.38 18.57
CA LYS A 176 4.78 -14.65 18.93
C LYS A 176 3.81 -14.65 17.76
N ARG A 177 2.58 -15.08 18.05
CA ARG A 177 1.44 -14.76 17.20
C ARG A 177 1.15 -13.27 17.35
N THR A 178 1.55 -12.44 16.38
CA THR A 178 1.32 -10.99 16.37
C THR A 178 -0.16 -10.63 16.19
N TYR A 179 -0.94 -11.52 15.61
CA TYR A 179 -2.39 -11.36 15.46
C TYR A 179 -3.15 -12.00 16.63
N LYS A 180 -3.96 -11.19 17.33
CA LYS A 180 -4.97 -11.66 18.27
C LYS A 180 -6.34 -11.23 17.76
N PRO A 181 -7.28 -12.16 17.53
CA PRO A 181 -8.66 -11.81 17.21
C PRO A 181 -9.23 -10.88 18.29
N ARG A 182 -10.02 -9.90 17.87
CA ARG A 182 -10.85 -9.17 18.83
C ARG A 182 -11.92 -10.12 19.32
N THR A 183 -12.11 -10.19 20.64
CA THR A 183 -13.17 -11.00 21.24
C THR A 183 -14.11 -10.11 22.01
N ILE A 184 -15.38 -10.45 22.02
CA ILE A 184 -16.37 -9.87 22.92
C ILE A 184 -16.85 -10.95 23.88
N PRO A 185 -17.07 -10.61 25.16
CA PRO A 185 -17.57 -11.56 26.11
C PRO A 185 -19.06 -11.80 25.85
N CYS A 186 -19.40 -13.00 25.40
CA CYS A 186 -20.76 -13.47 25.21
C CYS A 186 -21.13 -14.41 26.38
N VAL A 187 -22.40 -14.42 26.70
CA VAL A 187 -22.99 -15.26 27.72
C VAL A 187 -23.72 -16.41 27.08
N ARG A 188 -23.55 -17.62 27.59
CA ARG A 188 -24.36 -18.77 27.18
C ARG A 188 -24.72 -19.63 28.37
N ILE A 189 -25.82 -20.38 28.24
CA ILE A 189 -26.21 -21.42 29.21
C ILE A 189 -25.23 -22.58 29.09
N THR A 190 -24.83 -23.17 30.18
CA THR A 190 -23.98 -24.37 30.17
C THR A 190 -24.70 -25.58 29.61
N PRO A 191 -24.00 -26.52 28.96
CA PRO A 191 -24.63 -27.72 28.39
C PRO A 191 -25.47 -28.52 29.40
N GLU A 192 -25.04 -28.57 30.66
CA GLU A 192 -25.74 -29.24 31.74
C GLU A 192 -27.15 -28.66 32.00
N TYR A 193 -27.27 -27.33 31.91
CA TYR A 193 -28.54 -26.62 32.11
C TYR A 193 -29.31 -26.34 30.81
N PHE A 194 -28.81 -26.80 29.69
CA PHE A 194 -29.54 -26.69 28.42
C PHE A 194 -30.74 -27.62 28.34
N GLU A 195 -30.75 -28.72 29.09
CA GLU A 195 -31.90 -29.64 29.15
C GLU A 195 -33.08 -28.99 29.87
N GLU A 196 -34.27 -29.02 29.23
CA GLU A 196 -35.47 -28.32 29.73
C GLU A 196 -35.85 -28.74 31.15
N SER A 197 -35.78 -30.01 31.44
CA SER A 197 -36.09 -30.58 32.78
C SER A 197 -35.18 -30.01 33.87
N VAL A 198 -33.88 -29.91 33.61
CA VAL A 198 -32.84 -29.40 34.55
C VAL A 198 -33.00 -27.89 34.73
N LEU A 199 -33.15 -27.16 33.63
CA LEU A 199 -33.34 -25.71 33.68
C LEU A 199 -34.61 -25.32 34.40
N ARG A 200 -35.72 -26.01 34.13
CA ARG A 200 -37.00 -25.79 34.81
C ARG A 200 -36.94 -26.09 36.31
N SER A 201 -36.30 -27.17 36.71
CA SER A 201 -36.08 -27.51 38.12
C SER A 201 -35.27 -26.44 38.84
N PHE A 202 -34.16 -25.98 38.22
CA PHE A 202 -33.33 -24.87 38.72
C PHE A 202 -34.12 -23.57 38.80
N PHE A 203 -34.90 -23.23 37.78
CA PHE A 203 -35.71 -22.02 37.76
C PHE A 203 -36.74 -21.98 38.89
N LEU A 204 -37.37 -23.09 39.18
CA LEU A 204 -38.31 -23.24 40.28
C LEU A 204 -37.66 -23.20 41.67
N SER A 205 -36.39 -23.55 41.79
CA SER A 205 -35.58 -23.45 43.03
C SER A 205 -35.21 -22.01 43.39
N LEU A 206 -35.29 -21.07 42.48
CA LEU A 206 -35.02 -19.66 42.74
C LEU A 206 -36.19 -18.97 43.46
N PRO A 207 -35.95 -18.01 44.36
CA PRO A 207 -37.00 -17.23 44.98
C PRO A 207 -37.88 -16.54 43.91
N ARG A 208 -39.18 -16.59 44.05
CA ARG A 208 -40.16 -15.97 43.11
C ARG A 208 -39.87 -14.48 42.97
N LYS A 209 -39.85 -13.98 41.74
CA LYS A 209 -39.55 -12.59 41.40
C LYS A 209 -38.17 -12.13 41.85
N SER A 210 -37.20 -13.05 41.98
CA SER A 210 -35.83 -12.65 42.25
C SER A 210 -35.16 -12.10 41.01
N LYS A 211 -34.22 -11.16 41.16
CA LYS A 211 -33.44 -10.62 40.04
C LYS A 211 -32.64 -11.69 39.28
N GLN A 212 -32.33 -12.82 39.91
CA GLN A 212 -31.69 -13.97 39.23
C GLN A 212 -32.69 -14.66 38.29
N GLN A 213 -33.94 -14.82 38.71
CA GLN A 213 -34.98 -15.39 37.90
C GLN A 213 -35.32 -14.50 36.70
N GLU A 214 -35.45 -13.20 36.92
CA GLU A 214 -35.67 -12.21 35.84
C GLU A 214 -34.51 -12.18 34.83
N LEU A 215 -33.27 -12.19 35.29
CA LEU A 215 -32.07 -12.22 34.44
C LEU A 215 -32.02 -13.50 33.60
N LEU A 216 -32.33 -14.65 34.20
CA LEU A 216 -32.35 -15.93 33.47
C LEU A 216 -33.46 -15.95 32.40
N MET A 217 -34.64 -15.42 32.72
CA MET A 217 -35.74 -15.28 31.72
C MET A 217 -35.33 -14.38 30.56
N ARG A 218 -34.68 -13.24 30.82
CA ARG A 218 -34.19 -12.34 29.78
C ARG A 218 -33.15 -13.02 28.89
N TYR A 219 -32.21 -13.76 29.52
CA TYR A 219 -31.26 -14.55 28.75
C TYR A 219 -31.96 -15.55 27.84
N MET A 220 -32.92 -16.31 28.33
CA MET A 220 -33.68 -17.29 27.54
C MET A 220 -34.42 -16.66 26.37
N GLN A 221 -34.97 -15.45 26.56
CA GLN A 221 -35.62 -14.68 25.48
C GLN A 221 -34.61 -14.25 24.40
N LEU A 222 -33.49 -13.63 24.81
CA LEU A 222 -32.48 -13.11 23.90
C LEU A 222 -31.79 -14.24 23.12
N SER A 223 -31.46 -15.33 23.80
CA SER A 223 -30.76 -16.49 23.23
C SER A 223 -31.66 -17.43 22.42
N SER A 224 -32.96 -17.21 22.43
CA SER A 224 -33.95 -18.16 21.86
C SER A 224 -33.81 -19.59 22.44
N THR A 225 -33.46 -19.71 23.73
CA THR A 225 -33.22 -21.00 24.41
C THR A 225 -34.37 -21.98 24.22
N SER A 226 -35.62 -21.56 24.42
CA SER A 226 -36.79 -22.45 24.28
C SER A 226 -36.92 -23.06 22.90
N SER A 227 -36.66 -22.28 21.83
CA SER A 227 -36.68 -22.80 20.46
C SER A 227 -35.57 -23.82 20.20
N ALA A 228 -34.37 -23.55 20.72
CA ALA A 228 -33.22 -24.46 20.61
C ALA A 228 -33.46 -25.78 21.41
N GLN A 229 -34.11 -25.71 22.58
CA GLN A 229 -34.46 -26.89 23.40
C GLN A 229 -35.49 -27.77 22.67
N VAL A 230 -36.53 -27.18 22.07
CA VAL A 230 -37.52 -27.93 21.31
C VAL A 230 -36.89 -28.71 20.16
N LEU A 231 -35.86 -28.13 19.51
CA LEU A 231 -35.14 -28.77 18.41
C LEU A 231 -33.97 -29.65 18.90
N HIS A 232 -33.76 -29.78 20.20
CA HIS A 232 -32.64 -30.49 20.81
C HIS A 232 -31.27 -30.13 20.25
N ASN A 233 -31.10 -28.86 19.84
CA ASN A 233 -29.88 -28.41 19.19
C ASN A 233 -29.27 -27.19 19.88
N TYR A 234 -28.21 -27.43 20.64
CA TYR A 234 -27.45 -26.41 21.37
C TYR A 234 -26.84 -25.35 20.46
N SER A 235 -26.48 -25.68 19.22
CA SER A 235 -25.87 -24.75 18.26
C SER A 235 -26.84 -23.70 17.72
N LEU A 236 -28.12 -23.83 17.95
CA LEU A 236 -29.15 -22.85 17.58
C LEU A 236 -29.31 -21.70 18.58
N LEU A 237 -28.63 -21.77 19.72
CA LEU A 237 -28.63 -20.67 20.70
C LEU A 237 -28.01 -19.42 20.04
N LYS A 238 -28.74 -18.31 20.12
CA LYS A 238 -28.22 -17.01 19.69
C LYS A 238 -27.19 -16.51 20.69
N ASP A 239 -26.11 -15.92 20.18
CA ASP A 239 -25.09 -15.27 21.00
C ASP A 239 -25.66 -14.02 21.66
N VAL A 240 -25.56 -13.94 22.98
CA VAL A 240 -26.00 -12.79 23.78
C VAL A 240 -24.77 -12.17 24.40
N THR A 241 -24.49 -10.88 24.09
CA THR A 241 -23.39 -10.19 24.73
C THR A 241 -23.67 -9.91 26.19
N ARG A 242 -22.62 -9.86 27.02
CA ARG A 242 -22.77 -9.48 28.40
C ARG A 242 -23.41 -8.10 28.58
N GLU A 243 -23.15 -7.20 27.65
CA GLU A 243 -23.65 -5.83 27.62
C GLU A 243 -25.17 -5.81 27.38
N GLU A 244 -25.65 -6.48 26.33
CA GLU A 244 -27.10 -6.63 26.03
C GLU A 244 -27.88 -7.26 27.16
N LEU A 245 -27.27 -8.25 27.83
CA LEU A 245 -27.90 -8.93 28.93
C LEU A 245 -28.08 -8.03 30.18
N LEU A 246 -27.07 -7.20 30.48
CA LEU A 246 -27.00 -6.45 31.75
C LEU A 246 -27.49 -5.01 31.63
N LEU A 247 -27.01 -4.25 30.64
CA LEU A 247 -27.28 -2.80 30.54
C LEU A 247 -28.70 -2.51 30.16
N ASP A 248 -29.22 -3.11 29.10
CA ASP A 248 -30.58 -2.88 28.63
C ASP A 248 -31.65 -3.46 29.56
N GLY A 249 -31.27 -4.37 30.47
CA GLY A 249 -32.16 -5.00 31.44
C GLY A 249 -32.11 -4.38 32.83
N GLY A 250 -31.21 -3.43 33.09
CA GLY A 250 -31.05 -2.82 34.41
C GLY A 250 -30.54 -3.79 35.50
N PHE A 251 -29.83 -4.86 35.12
CA PHE A 251 -29.31 -5.87 36.04
C PHE A 251 -27.90 -5.54 36.54
N SER A 252 -27.67 -5.82 37.83
CA SER A 252 -26.31 -5.63 38.38
C SER A 252 -25.35 -6.76 37.98
N PRO A 253 -24.05 -6.47 37.81
CA PRO A 253 -23.03 -7.49 37.56
C PRO A 253 -22.99 -8.60 38.65
N SER A 254 -23.41 -8.31 39.88
CA SER A 254 -23.45 -9.27 40.99
C SER A 254 -24.51 -10.36 40.77
N THR A 255 -25.68 -10.01 40.21
CA THR A 255 -26.74 -10.96 39.86
C THR A 255 -26.25 -11.98 38.83
N PHE A 256 -25.56 -11.51 37.80
CA PHE A 256 -24.95 -12.37 36.79
C PHE A 256 -23.86 -13.28 37.38
N ASN A 257 -22.96 -12.72 38.19
CA ASN A 257 -21.88 -13.49 38.82
C ASN A 257 -22.40 -14.59 39.74
N THR A 258 -23.58 -14.41 40.34
CA THR A 258 -24.22 -15.43 41.14
C THR A 258 -24.68 -16.62 40.28
N LEU A 259 -25.34 -16.38 39.14
CA LEU A 259 -25.73 -17.43 38.20
C LEU A 259 -24.52 -18.14 37.58
N ARG A 260 -23.45 -17.39 37.33
CA ARG A 260 -22.17 -17.94 36.83
C ARG A 260 -21.51 -18.86 37.90
N LYS A 261 -21.47 -18.44 39.16
CA LYS A 261 -20.94 -19.28 40.25
C LYS A 261 -21.76 -20.55 40.48
N LYS A 262 -23.07 -20.52 40.20
CA LYS A 262 -23.95 -21.68 40.24
C LYS A 262 -23.82 -22.59 39.01
N GLY A 263 -22.95 -22.25 38.07
CA GLY A 263 -22.69 -23.03 36.85
C GLY A 263 -23.80 -23.00 35.79
N VAL A 264 -24.80 -22.12 35.95
CA VAL A 264 -25.93 -22.03 34.96
C VAL A 264 -25.58 -21.25 33.72
N LEU A 265 -24.83 -20.16 33.90
CA LEU A 265 -24.36 -19.31 32.81
C LEU A 265 -22.84 -19.29 32.78
N GLU A 266 -22.26 -19.33 31.63
CA GLU A 266 -20.82 -19.15 31.43
C GLU A 266 -20.53 -17.99 30.47
N VAL A 267 -19.32 -17.44 30.60
CA VAL A 267 -18.81 -16.41 29.66
C VAL A 267 -17.80 -17.06 28.74
N TRP A 268 -18.02 -16.95 27.47
CA TRP A 268 -17.08 -17.34 26.47
C TRP A 268 -16.67 -16.14 25.61
N GLN A 269 -15.47 -16.18 25.06
CA GLN A 269 -14.95 -15.10 24.21
C GLN A 269 -15.30 -15.39 22.77
N LYS A 270 -16.31 -14.69 22.24
CA LYS A 270 -16.67 -14.80 20.83
C LYS A 270 -15.68 -13.98 20.00
N PRO A 271 -14.97 -14.58 19.03
CA PRO A 271 -14.18 -13.82 18.08
C PRO A 271 -15.10 -12.90 17.25
N VAL A 272 -14.78 -11.61 17.22
CA VAL A 272 -15.51 -10.63 16.42
C VAL A 272 -14.55 -9.98 15.45
N GLY A 273 -14.92 -9.95 14.18
CA GLY A 273 -14.16 -9.22 13.17
C GLY A 273 -14.07 -7.73 13.51
N ARG A 274 -12.90 -7.13 13.25
CA ARG A 274 -12.70 -5.68 13.37
C ARG A 274 -13.29 -4.91 12.20
N LEU A 275 -13.59 -5.62 11.14
CA LEU A 275 -14.32 -5.10 10.00
C LEU A 275 -15.75 -4.83 10.48
N SER A 276 -16.08 -3.55 10.63
CA SER A 276 -17.42 -3.14 11.07
C SER A 276 -18.47 -3.73 10.13
N GLU A 277 -19.29 -4.64 10.66
CA GLU A 277 -20.57 -5.01 10.07
C GLU A 277 -21.56 -3.85 10.33
N GLU A 278 -21.25 -2.65 9.89
CA GLU A 278 -22.28 -1.65 9.72
C GLU A 278 -23.22 -2.19 8.65
N GLN A 279 -24.40 -2.59 9.07
CA GLN A 279 -25.50 -2.95 8.18
C GLN A 279 -25.88 -1.71 7.37
N ILE A 280 -25.13 -1.45 6.30
CA ILE A 280 -25.51 -0.45 5.31
C ILE A 280 -26.73 -1.06 4.60
N PRO A 281 -27.90 -0.40 4.64
CA PRO A 281 -29.07 -0.92 3.96
C PRO A 281 -28.74 -1.17 2.47
N THR A 282 -28.80 -2.42 2.06
CA THR A 282 -28.54 -2.88 0.69
C THR A 282 -29.77 -2.62 -0.20
N HIS A 283 -30.16 -1.37 -0.40
CA HIS A 283 -31.34 -1.01 -1.19
C HIS A 283 -31.04 -0.01 -2.31
N LEU A 284 -29.80 0.05 -2.81
CA LEU A 284 -29.55 0.84 -4.02
C LEU A 284 -29.70 -0.05 -5.25
N VAL A 285 -30.75 0.28 -6.01
CA VAL A 285 -30.93 -0.19 -7.38
C VAL A 285 -29.71 0.31 -8.19
N MET A 286 -29.09 -0.59 -8.96
CA MET A 286 -28.08 -0.20 -9.93
C MET A 286 -28.66 0.84 -10.87
N HIS A 287 -27.92 1.90 -11.16
CA HIS A 287 -28.39 2.91 -12.12
C HIS A 287 -28.44 2.31 -13.52
N THR A 288 -29.45 2.70 -14.28
CA THR A 288 -29.54 2.32 -15.69
C THR A 288 -28.41 2.98 -16.47
N LEU A 289 -27.73 2.21 -17.31
CA LEU A 289 -26.69 2.72 -18.18
C LEU A 289 -27.29 3.63 -19.27
N SER A 290 -26.59 4.71 -19.63
CA SER A 290 -26.89 5.49 -20.82
C SER A 290 -26.62 4.67 -22.10
N GLU A 291 -27.15 5.10 -23.23
CA GLU A 291 -26.93 4.41 -24.52
C GLU A 291 -25.43 4.25 -24.83
N ALA A 292 -24.62 5.29 -24.60
CA ALA A 292 -23.17 5.23 -24.81
C ALA A 292 -22.50 4.21 -23.88
N GLN A 293 -22.92 4.13 -22.63
CA GLN A 293 -22.40 3.17 -21.67
C GLN A 293 -22.82 1.73 -21.99
N GLN A 294 -24.08 1.53 -22.44
CA GLN A 294 -24.58 0.23 -22.90
C GLN A 294 -23.79 -0.24 -24.12
N GLN A 295 -23.58 0.66 -25.09
CA GLN A 295 -22.78 0.35 -26.26
C GLN A 295 -21.34 -0.01 -25.90
N ALA A 296 -20.70 0.76 -25.03
CA ALA A 296 -19.35 0.46 -24.54
C ALA A 296 -19.30 -0.92 -23.84
N MET A 297 -20.30 -1.27 -23.03
CA MET A 297 -20.38 -2.56 -22.36
C MET A 297 -20.50 -3.70 -23.37
N HIS A 298 -21.37 -3.59 -24.38
CA HIS A 298 -21.49 -4.60 -25.44
C HIS A 298 -20.18 -4.73 -26.24
N GLN A 299 -19.51 -3.62 -26.52
CA GLN A 299 -18.19 -3.66 -27.18
C GLN A 299 -17.13 -4.37 -26.34
N ILE A 300 -17.10 -4.13 -25.02
CA ILE A 300 -16.18 -4.82 -24.10
C ILE A 300 -16.44 -6.33 -24.15
N GLU A 301 -17.71 -6.75 -24.09
CA GLU A 301 -18.09 -8.17 -24.17
C GLU A 301 -17.67 -8.80 -25.50
N ALA A 302 -17.92 -8.11 -26.60
CA ALA A 302 -17.49 -8.58 -27.93
C ALA A 302 -15.95 -8.66 -28.07
N VAL A 303 -15.20 -7.76 -27.44
CA VAL A 303 -13.74 -7.86 -27.34
C VAL A 303 -13.35 -9.12 -26.59
N TRP A 304 -14.00 -9.40 -25.46
CA TRP A 304 -13.66 -10.55 -24.61
C TRP A 304 -13.98 -11.91 -25.22
N GLU A 305 -14.75 -11.95 -26.30
CA GLU A 305 -14.89 -13.20 -27.09
C GLU A 305 -13.59 -13.58 -27.82
N LYS A 306 -12.78 -12.57 -28.20
CA LYS A 306 -11.57 -12.75 -29.02
C LYS A 306 -10.27 -12.56 -28.26
N GLN A 307 -10.31 -11.72 -27.21
CA GLN A 307 -9.15 -11.30 -26.43
C GLN A 307 -9.50 -11.30 -24.94
N ASP A 308 -8.49 -11.43 -24.07
CA ASP A 308 -8.72 -11.46 -22.62
C ASP A 308 -8.57 -10.08 -21.97
N ILE A 309 -7.94 -9.12 -22.67
CA ILE A 309 -7.61 -7.80 -22.13
C ILE A 309 -8.29 -6.73 -23.00
N CYS A 310 -9.04 -5.83 -22.36
CA CYS A 310 -9.69 -4.69 -23.00
C CYS A 310 -9.24 -3.39 -22.32
N LEU A 311 -8.89 -2.38 -23.12
CA LEU A 311 -8.69 -1.01 -22.66
C LEU A 311 -9.99 -0.23 -22.88
N LEU A 312 -10.58 0.28 -21.79
CA LEU A 312 -11.67 1.26 -21.82
C LEU A 312 -11.09 2.67 -21.70
N HIS A 313 -10.91 3.32 -22.83
CA HIS A 313 -10.49 4.72 -22.92
C HIS A 313 -11.73 5.61 -22.81
N GLY A 314 -12.02 6.11 -21.63
CA GLY A 314 -13.20 6.93 -21.39
C GLY A 314 -12.85 8.28 -20.79
N VAL A 315 -13.35 9.38 -21.37
CA VAL A 315 -13.12 10.73 -20.83
C VAL A 315 -13.49 10.84 -19.35
N THR A 316 -12.94 11.84 -18.67
CA THR A 316 -13.30 12.12 -17.27
C THR A 316 -14.81 12.36 -17.14
N SER A 317 -15.43 11.79 -16.11
CA SER A 317 -16.88 11.87 -15.87
C SER A 317 -17.77 11.22 -16.95
N SER A 318 -17.24 10.29 -17.74
CA SER A 318 -18.06 9.48 -18.69
C SER A 318 -18.88 8.39 -18.00
N GLY A 319 -18.67 8.17 -16.69
CA GLY A 319 -19.39 7.15 -15.92
C GLY A 319 -18.82 5.75 -16.08
N LYS A 320 -17.52 5.60 -16.33
CA LYS A 320 -16.81 4.29 -16.35
C LYS A 320 -17.18 3.39 -15.17
N THR A 321 -17.32 3.96 -13.98
CA THR A 321 -17.66 3.22 -12.75
C THR A 321 -18.99 2.49 -12.85
N GLU A 322 -20.00 3.05 -13.53
CA GLU A 322 -21.29 2.35 -13.76
C GLU A 322 -21.10 1.13 -14.66
N VAL A 323 -20.30 1.27 -15.72
CA VAL A 323 -19.97 0.12 -16.58
C VAL A 323 -19.27 -0.97 -15.77
N TYR A 324 -18.33 -0.58 -14.87
CA TYR A 324 -17.67 -1.55 -13.99
C TYR A 324 -18.66 -2.27 -13.08
N ILE A 325 -19.59 -1.54 -12.44
CA ILE A 325 -20.60 -2.13 -11.55
C ILE A 325 -21.44 -3.18 -12.30
N HIS A 326 -21.88 -2.88 -13.52
CA HIS A 326 -22.65 -3.83 -14.33
C HIS A 326 -21.83 -5.06 -14.76
N LEU A 327 -20.55 -4.88 -15.14
CA LEU A 327 -19.66 -6.00 -15.47
C LEU A 327 -19.37 -6.87 -14.24
N ILE A 328 -19.16 -6.25 -13.07
CA ILE A 328 -18.97 -6.97 -11.80
C ILE A 328 -20.22 -7.83 -11.53
N GLN A 329 -21.41 -7.24 -11.59
CA GLN A 329 -22.64 -7.96 -11.33
C GLN A 329 -22.82 -9.20 -12.23
N LYS A 330 -22.53 -9.07 -13.52
CA LYS A 330 -22.55 -10.20 -14.46
C LYS A 330 -21.58 -11.34 -14.07
N GLU A 331 -20.38 -11.01 -13.62
CA GLU A 331 -19.42 -12.03 -13.20
C GLU A 331 -19.81 -12.71 -11.89
N LEU A 332 -20.46 -11.95 -10.98
CA LEU A 332 -20.99 -12.52 -9.75
C LEU A 332 -22.15 -13.50 -10.00
N GLU A 333 -22.99 -13.23 -11.00
CA GLU A 333 -24.06 -14.13 -11.44
C GLU A 333 -23.50 -15.45 -12.03
N ARG A 334 -22.30 -15.39 -12.62
CA ARG A 334 -21.57 -16.58 -13.08
C ARG A 334 -20.86 -17.35 -11.95
N GLY A 335 -20.93 -16.84 -10.72
CA GLY A 335 -20.28 -17.43 -9.55
C GLY A 335 -18.79 -17.17 -9.48
N HIS A 336 -18.26 -16.19 -10.19
CA HIS A 336 -16.87 -15.80 -10.20
C HIS A 336 -16.56 -14.73 -9.16
N GLN A 337 -15.27 -14.65 -8.78
CA GLN A 337 -14.73 -13.56 -7.96
C GLN A 337 -14.20 -12.44 -8.86
N VAL A 338 -14.19 -11.22 -8.31
CA VAL A 338 -13.72 -10.03 -9.01
C VAL A 338 -12.65 -9.32 -8.20
N LEU A 339 -11.56 -8.96 -8.85
CA LEU A 339 -10.55 -8.04 -8.30
C LEU A 339 -10.70 -6.67 -8.96
N PHE A 340 -11.09 -5.67 -8.18
CA PHE A 340 -11.17 -4.28 -8.62
C PHE A 340 -10.03 -3.47 -8.01
N MET A 341 -9.05 -3.14 -8.82
CA MET A 341 -7.85 -2.41 -8.40
C MET A 341 -7.99 -0.92 -8.63
N LEU A 342 -7.61 -0.17 -7.61
CA LEU A 342 -7.62 1.29 -7.60
C LEU A 342 -6.27 1.82 -7.13
N PRO A 343 -5.83 3.02 -7.56
CA PRO A 343 -4.71 3.71 -6.94
C PRO A 343 -4.98 4.00 -5.46
N GLU A 344 -3.92 4.01 -4.63
CA GLU A 344 -4.06 4.22 -3.16
C GLU A 344 -4.84 5.48 -2.79
N ILE A 345 -4.74 6.53 -3.61
CA ILE A 345 -5.39 7.83 -3.37
C ILE A 345 -6.88 7.81 -3.81
N VAL A 346 -7.23 6.95 -4.77
CA VAL A 346 -8.60 6.85 -5.33
C VAL A 346 -9.51 5.99 -4.47
N LEU A 347 -8.96 5.10 -3.63
CA LEU A 347 -9.76 4.27 -2.72
C LEU A 347 -10.35 5.15 -1.60
N THR A 348 -11.28 6.02 -2.00
CA THR A 348 -11.98 6.94 -1.10
C THR A 348 -13.16 6.24 -0.43
N THR A 349 -13.55 6.76 0.71
CA THR A 349 -14.76 6.33 1.44
C THR A 349 -15.98 6.36 0.52
N GLN A 350 -16.11 7.38 -0.34
CA GLN A 350 -17.22 7.54 -1.29
C GLN A 350 -17.39 6.36 -2.26
N LEU A 351 -16.31 5.98 -2.95
CA LEU A 351 -16.40 4.89 -3.92
C LEU A 351 -16.66 3.56 -3.21
N THR A 352 -15.98 3.36 -2.07
CA THR A 352 -16.17 2.15 -1.25
C THR A 352 -17.60 2.05 -0.72
N GLU A 353 -18.16 3.14 -0.19
CA GLU A 353 -19.55 3.18 0.28
C GLU A 353 -20.54 2.95 -0.86
N ARG A 354 -20.31 3.57 -2.01
CA ARG A 354 -21.13 3.36 -3.20
C ARG A 354 -21.18 1.90 -3.61
N LEU A 355 -20.01 1.24 -3.68
CA LEU A 355 -19.93 -0.18 -4.01
C LEU A 355 -20.54 -1.07 -2.91
N LYS A 356 -20.34 -0.75 -1.63
CA LYS A 356 -20.96 -1.46 -0.51
C LYS A 356 -22.50 -1.36 -0.52
N ARG A 357 -23.06 -0.23 -0.92
CA ARG A 357 -24.51 -0.07 -1.06
C ARG A 357 -25.11 -0.97 -2.15
N VAL A 358 -24.32 -1.26 -3.21
CA VAL A 358 -24.75 -2.15 -4.30
C VAL A 358 -24.53 -3.62 -3.96
N PHE A 359 -23.35 -3.97 -3.43
CA PHE A 359 -22.91 -5.36 -3.30
C PHE A 359 -22.92 -5.90 -1.86
N GLY A 360 -23.14 -5.04 -0.86
CA GLY A 360 -23.25 -5.44 0.55
C GLY A 360 -22.03 -6.19 1.08
N ASP A 361 -22.29 -7.26 1.81
CA ASP A 361 -21.29 -8.10 2.48
C ASP A 361 -20.43 -8.96 1.53
N ARG A 362 -20.79 -8.99 0.25
CA ARG A 362 -20.03 -9.69 -0.79
C ARG A 362 -18.71 -8.98 -1.12
N LEU A 363 -18.56 -7.71 -0.67
CA LEU A 363 -17.43 -6.84 -0.97
C LEU A 363 -16.47 -6.74 0.19
N GLY A 364 -15.20 -7.11 -0.05
CA GLY A 364 -14.08 -6.88 0.83
C GLY A 364 -13.20 -5.73 0.35
N VAL A 365 -12.66 -4.94 1.27
CA VAL A 365 -11.71 -3.85 0.97
C VAL A 365 -10.34 -4.21 1.50
N TYR A 366 -9.31 -4.11 0.64
CA TYR A 366 -7.93 -4.42 1.01
C TYR A 366 -7.00 -3.24 0.73
N HIS A 367 -6.57 -2.55 1.79
CA HIS A 367 -5.82 -1.31 1.70
C HIS A 367 -4.61 -1.29 2.64
N SER A 368 -3.50 -0.68 2.21
CA SER A 368 -2.26 -0.54 2.99
C SER A 368 -2.41 0.32 4.26
N ARG A 369 -3.38 1.26 4.28
CA ARG A 369 -3.68 2.10 5.45
C ARG A 369 -4.52 1.42 6.53
N TYR A 370 -5.08 0.25 6.22
CA TYR A 370 -5.79 -0.51 7.23
C TYR A 370 -4.82 -1.12 8.24
N PRO A 371 -5.18 -1.20 9.53
CA PRO A 371 -4.42 -1.92 10.52
C PRO A 371 -4.08 -3.33 10.01
N ASP A 372 -2.91 -3.82 10.35
CA ASP A 372 -2.46 -5.13 9.86
C ASP A 372 -3.42 -6.26 10.24
N ALA A 373 -4.06 -6.14 11.42
CA ALA A 373 -5.08 -7.08 11.87
C ALA A 373 -6.30 -7.18 10.94
N GLU A 374 -6.80 -6.06 10.41
CA GLU A 374 -7.90 -6.06 9.43
C GLU A 374 -7.48 -6.71 8.12
N ARG A 375 -6.24 -6.48 7.69
CA ARG A 375 -5.68 -7.11 6.49
C ARG A 375 -5.55 -8.62 6.66
N VAL A 376 -5.20 -9.09 7.86
CA VAL A 376 -5.20 -10.52 8.22
C VAL A 376 -6.61 -11.08 8.13
N GLU A 377 -7.62 -10.40 8.67
CA GLU A 377 -9.01 -10.83 8.63
C GLU A 377 -9.54 -10.96 7.19
N VAL A 378 -9.26 -9.97 6.32
CA VAL A 378 -9.61 -10.06 4.89
C VAL A 378 -8.92 -11.25 4.23
N TYR A 379 -7.64 -11.47 4.51
CA TYR A 379 -6.89 -12.59 3.95
C TYR A 379 -7.45 -13.95 4.39
N GLN A 380 -7.74 -14.11 5.69
CA GLN A 380 -8.36 -15.33 6.24
C GLN A 380 -9.78 -15.55 5.71
N LYS A 381 -10.58 -14.47 5.58
CA LYS A 381 -11.91 -14.55 4.98
C LYS A 381 -11.83 -15.05 3.53
N MET A 382 -10.83 -14.62 2.76
CA MET A 382 -10.62 -15.10 1.38
C MET A 382 -10.25 -16.59 1.32
N LEU A 383 -9.65 -17.15 2.36
CA LEU A 383 -9.35 -18.58 2.48
C LEU A 383 -10.54 -19.42 2.98
N SER A 384 -11.53 -18.80 3.64
CA SER A 384 -12.67 -19.48 4.25
C SER A 384 -13.62 -20.11 3.21
N GLU A 385 -14.59 -20.87 3.67
CA GLU A 385 -15.67 -21.45 2.83
C GLU A 385 -16.57 -20.38 2.19
N LYS A 386 -16.69 -19.22 2.82
CA LYS A 386 -17.49 -18.08 2.33
C LYS A 386 -16.58 -16.86 2.10
N PRO A 387 -15.74 -16.88 1.06
CA PRO A 387 -14.86 -15.76 0.76
C PRO A 387 -15.66 -14.56 0.26
N TYR A 388 -15.02 -13.38 0.24
CA TYR A 388 -15.56 -12.26 -0.51
C TYR A 388 -15.63 -12.59 -2.01
N ASP A 389 -16.72 -12.18 -2.65
CA ASP A 389 -16.88 -12.30 -4.10
C ASP A 389 -16.17 -11.16 -4.84
N ILE A 390 -16.10 -9.98 -4.21
CA ILE A 390 -15.44 -8.80 -4.75
C ILE A 390 -14.36 -8.35 -3.78
N ILE A 391 -13.17 -8.12 -4.29
CA ILE A 391 -12.13 -7.40 -3.58
C ILE A 391 -11.89 -6.06 -4.27
N VAL A 392 -12.12 -4.98 -3.54
CA VAL A 392 -11.65 -3.64 -3.92
C VAL A 392 -10.34 -3.38 -3.22
N GLY A 393 -9.28 -3.14 -3.98
CA GLY A 393 -7.97 -3.03 -3.36
C GLY A 393 -6.97 -2.21 -4.14
N VAL A 394 -5.85 -1.97 -3.46
CA VAL A 394 -4.68 -1.28 -4.03
C VAL A 394 -3.64 -2.30 -4.48
N ARG A 395 -2.47 -1.83 -4.84
CA ARG A 395 -1.32 -2.61 -5.32
C ARG A 395 -1.14 -3.99 -4.68
N SER A 396 -1.27 -4.10 -3.36
CA SER A 396 -1.05 -5.36 -2.63
C SER A 396 -2.19 -6.39 -2.74
N SER A 397 -3.35 -6.00 -3.26
CA SER A 397 -4.51 -6.91 -3.40
C SER A 397 -4.29 -8.04 -4.41
N VAL A 398 -3.33 -7.90 -5.32
CA VAL A 398 -2.95 -8.96 -6.28
C VAL A 398 -2.41 -10.24 -5.60
N PHE A 399 -2.02 -10.14 -4.33
CA PHE A 399 -1.50 -11.28 -3.56
C PHE A 399 -2.56 -12.05 -2.80
N LEU A 400 -3.82 -11.64 -2.83
CA LEU A 400 -4.91 -12.33 -2.13
C LEU A 400 -5.23 -13.69 -2.76
N PRO A 401 -5.70 -14.67 -1.96
CA PRO A 401 -5.94 -16.04 -2.40
C PRO A 401 -7.28 -16.19 -3.15
N PHE A 402 -7.34 -15.77 -4.40
CA PHE A 402 -8.50 -15.98 -5.27
C PHE A 402 -8.59 -17.44 -5.72
N ARG A 403 -9.78 -18.04 -5.64
CA ARG A 403 -10.05 -19.42 -6.10
C ARG A 403 -10.79 -19.47 -7.43
N ARG A 404 -11.63 -18.48 -7.73
CA ARG A 404 -12.52 -18.44 -8.89
C ARG A 404 -12.53 -17.03 -9.52
N LEU A 405 -11.36 -16.46 -9.72
CA LEU A 405 -11.23 -15.12 -10.31
C LEU A 405 -11.71 -15.15 -11.77
N GLY A 406 -12.76 -14.38 -12.09
CA GLY A 406 -13.30 -14.26 -13.47
C GLY A 406 -13.04 -12.90 -14.10
N LEU A 407 -12.86 -11.85 -13.29
CA LEU A 407 -12.67 -10.49 -13.79
C LEU A 407 -11.65 -9.73 -12.95
N VAL A 408 -10.75 -9.04 -13.63
CA VAL A 408 -9.83 -8.05 -13.04
C VAL A 408 -10.11 -6.70 -13.67
N ILE A 409 -10.45 -5.72 -12.86
CA ILE A 409 -10.59 -4.32 -13.28
C ILE A 409 -9.44 -3.52 -12.69
N VAL A 410 -8.74 -2.75 -13.52
CA VAL A 410 -7.70 -1.81 -13.08
C VAL A 410 -8.12 -0.42 -13.52
N ASP A 411 -8.66 0.36 -12.60
CA ASP A 411 -9.04 1.75 -12.88
C ASP A 411 -7.83 2.67 -12.76
N GLU A 412 -7.80 3.73 -13.56
CA GLU A 412 -6.65 4.64 -13.69
C GLU A 412 -5.34 3.86 -13.92
N GLU A 413 -5.34 2.95 -14.91
CA GLU A 413 -4.27 1.97 -15.17
C GLU A 413 -2.88 2.58 -15.38
N HIS A 414 -2.83 3.86 -15.84
CA HIS A 414 -1.62 4.63 -16.06
C HIS A 414 -0.92 5.08 -14.77
N GLU A 415 -1.57 4.88 -13.61
CA GLU A 415 -1.09 5.42 -12.34
C GLU A 415 0.24 4.83 -11.87
N THR A 416 1.18 5.72 -11.58
CA THR A 416 2.52 5.35 -11.12
C THR A 416 2.53 4.67 -9.74
N SER A 417 1.48 4.84 -8.93
CA SER A 417 1.35 4.22 -7.60
C SER A 417 1.18 2.70 -7.67
N PHE A 418 0.83 2.14 -8.83
CA PHE A 418 0.85 0.69 -9.04
C PHE A 418 2.26 0.09 -9.09
N LYS A 419 3.31 0.91 -9.30
CA LYS A 419 4.70 0.46 -9.24
C LYS A 419 5.23 0.54 -7.80
N GLN A 420 5.72 -0.57 -7.27
CA GLN A 420 6.47 -0.60 -6.02
C GLN A 420 7.92 -0.20 -6.28
N GLN A 421 8.38 0.88 -5.63
CA GLN A 421 9.76 1.36 -5.77
C GLN A 421 10.69 0.66 -4.78
N ASP A 422 10.30 0.60 -3.52
CA ASP A 422 11.06 0.01 -2.42
C ASP A 422 10.08 -0.43 -1.31
N PRO A 423 10.35 -1.52 -0.61
CA PRO A 423 11.40 -2.53 -0.82
C PRO A 423 11.13 -3.46 -2.02
N ALA A 424 12.06 -4.38 -2.30
CA ALA A 424 11.81 -5.47 -3.24
C ALA A 424 10.62 -6.35 -2.75
N PRO A 425 9.87 -6.97 -3.68
CA PRO A 425 9.95 -6.93 -5.15
C PRO A 425 9.52 -5.57 -5.72
N ARG A 426 10.24 -5.05 -6.72
CA ARG A 426 9.93 -3.79 -7.40
C ARG A 426 8.93 -4.03 -8.55
N TYR A 427 7.80 -4.62 -8.21
CA TYR A 427 6.78 -5.03 -9.18
C TYR A 427 5.84 -3.90 -9.57
N HIS A 428 5.23 -4.02 -10.76
CA HIS A 428 4.13 -3.19 -11.21
C HIS A 428 2.82 -3.96 -11.07
N ALA A 429 1.94 -3.52 -10.18
CA ALA A 429 0.74 -4.29 -9.81
C ALA A 429 -0.24 -4.49 -10.97
N ARG A 430 -0.40 -3.52 -11.89
CA ARG A 430 -1.17 -3.68 -13.13
C ARG A 430 -0.64 -4.88 -13.93
N ASN A 431 0.68 -4.96 -14.13
CA ASN A 431 1.28 -6.04 -14.92
C ASN A 431 1.16 -7.40 -14.20
N VAL A 432 1.31 -7.41 -12.86
CA VAL A 432 1.07 -8.61 -12.05
C VAL A 432 -0.40 -9.05 -12.14
N ALA A 433 -1.34 -8.10 -12.12
CA ALA A 433 -2.77 -8.37 -12.25
C ALA A 433 -3.13 -9.00 -13.61
N LEU A 434 -2.50 -8.55 -14.70
CA LEU A 434 -2.63 -9.17 -16.04
C LEU A 434 -2.15 -10.63 -16.03
N VAL A 435 -1.03 -10.90 -15.36
CA VAL A 435 -0.50 -12.27 -15.24
C VAL A 435 -1.39 -13.13 -14.34
N LEU A 436 -1.85 -12.60 -13.23
CA LEU A 436 -2.81 -13.28 -12.33
C LEU A 436 -4.08 -13.66 -13.09
N ALA A 437 -4.66 -12.71 -13.84
CA ALA A 437 -5.84 -12.95 -14.67
C ALA A 437 -5.58 -14.05 -15.70
N GLY A 438 -4.46 -13.96 -16.44
CA GLY A 438 -4.09 -14.98 -17.43
C GLY A 438 -3.88 -16.37 -16.81
N GLN A 439 -3.30 -16.45 -15.60
CA GLN A 439 -3.13 -17.73 -14.90
C GLN A 439 -4.47 -18.38 -14.48
N GLN A 440 -5.49 -17.56 -14.19
CA GLN A 440 -6.82 -18.00 -13.80
C GLN A 440 -7.86 -17.96 -14.94
N ARG A 441 -7.45 -17.61 -16.16
CA ARG A 441 -8.32 -17.43 -17.33
C ARG A 441 -9.43 -16.37 -17.10
N ALA A 442 -9.13 -15.39 -16.26
CA ALA A 442 -10.02 -14.26 -16.01
C ALA A 442 -9.88 -13.18 -17.08
N LYS A 443 -10.97 -12.47 -17.36
CA LYS A 443 -10.95 -11.29 -18.23
C LYS A 443 -10.37 -10.08 -17.51
N THR A 444 -9.79 -9.15 -18.26
CA THR A 444 -9.21 -7.94 -17.71
C THR A 444 -9.74 -6.70 -18.41
N LEU A 445 -10.14 -5.71 -17.60
CA LEU A 445 -10.52 -4.38 -18.06
C LEU A 445 -9.54 -3.35 -17.49
N LEU A 446 -8.84 -2.65 -18.36
CA LEU A 446 -7.98 -1.51 -18.02
C LEU A 446 -8.77 -0.24 -18.30
N GLY A 447 -9.10 0.53 -17.28
CA GLY A 447 -9.91 1.74 -17.44
C GLY A 447 -9.10 3.00 -17.15
N THR A 448 -9.28 4.03 -17.96
CA THR A 448 -8.64 5.33 -17.75
C THR A 448 -9.17 6.40 -18.70
N ALA A 449 -8.97 7.68 -18.35
CA ALA A 449 -9.19 8.80 -19.27
C ALA A 449 -7.94 9.15 -20.09
N THR A 450 -6.79 8.82 -19.58
CA THR A 450 -5.48 9.14 -20.14
C THR A 450 -4.59 7.90 -20.10
N PRO A 451 -4.74 6.97 -21.05
CA PRO A 451 -4.00 5.71 -21.05
C PRO A 451 -2.49 5.90 -20.93
N SER A 452 -1.80 4.92 -20.34
CA SER A 452 -0.35 4.86 -20.52
C SER A 452 0.00 4.56 -21.99
N LEU A 453 1.07 5.17 -22.52
CA LEU A 453 1.42 5.02 -23.92
C LEU A 453 1.67 3.55 -24.30
N GLU A 454 2.23 2.75 -23.38
CA GLU A 454 2.44 1.34 -23.59
C GLU A 454 1.12 0.55 -23.70
N THR A 455 0.12 0.86 -22.85
CA THR A 455 -1.19 0.21 -22.90
C THR A 455 -1.95 0.60 -24.17
N TYR A 456 -1.95 1.89 -24.50
CA TYR A 456 -2.61 2.40 -25.71
C TYR A 456 -1.97 1.83 -26.98
N HIS A 457 -0.62 1.77 -27.03
CA HIS A 457 0.09 1.12 -28.12
C HIS A 457 -0.30 -0.35 -28.29
N ASN A 458 -0.34 -1.11 -27.16
CA ASN A 458 -0.77 -2.51 -27.19
C ASN A 458 -2.21 -2.68 -27.73
N ALA A 459 -3.09 -1.70 -27.46
CA ALA A 459 -4.45 -1.71 -28.00
C ALA A 459 -4.47 -1.41 -29.51
N LEU A 460 -3.70 -0.42 -29.97
CA LEU A 460 -3.63 -0.05 -31.39
C LEU A 460 -3.04 -1.16 -32.28
N ILE A 461 -2.04 -1.90 -31.78
CA ILE A 461 -1.47 -3.04 -32.51
C ILE A 461 -2.31 -4.33 -32.39
N GLY A 462 -3.49 -4.27 -31.78
CA GLY A 462 -4.41 -5.38 -31.66
C GLY A 462 -4.03 -6.44 -30.62
N LYS A 463 -3.07 -6.17 -29.73
CA LYS A 463 -2.72 -7.05 -28.61
C LYS A 463 -3.75 -6.99 -27.48
N TYR A 464 -4.36 -5.82 -27.27
CA TYR A 464 -5.50 -5.58 -26.39
C TYR A 464 -6.67 -5.08 -27.21
N GLY A 465 -7.90 -5.30 -26.76
CA GLY A 465 -9.05 -4.63 -27.35
C GLY A 465 -9.11 -3.17 -26.92
N LEU A 466 -9.70 -2.31 -27.76
CA LEU A 466 -9.91 -0.90 -27.49
C LEU A 466 -11.39 -0.58 -27.55
N VAL A 467 -11.92 -0.02 -26.48
CA VAL A 467 -13.28 0.54 -26.43
C VAL A 467 -13.17 1.99 -25.96
N THR A 468 -13.82 2.88 -26.68
CA THR A 468 -13.77 4.32 -26.39
C THR A 468 -15.13 4.82 -25.90
N LEU A 469 -15.12 5.58 -24.79
CA LEU A 469 -16.28 6.26 -24.25
C LEU A 469 -16.02 7.76 -24.26
N SER A 470 -16.31 8.42 -25.38
CA SER A 470 -15.91 9.80 -25.68
C SER A 470 -16.83 10.88 -25.10
N THR A 471 -18.05 10.52 -24.68
CA THR A 471 -19.03 11.47 -24.15
C THR A 471 -19.02 11.53 -22.63
N ARG A 472 -19.10 12.73 -22.07
CA ARG A 472 -19.36 12.92 -20.63
C ARG A 472 -20.81 12.60 -20.30
N PHE A 473 -21.04 12.09 -19.11
CA PHE A 473 -22.40 11.86 -18.63
C PHE A 473 -23.20 13.19 -18.60
N ARG A 474 -24.39 13.22 -19.18
CA ARG A 474 -25.25 14.41 -19.36
C ARG A 474 -24.70 15.49 -20.27
N ASP A 475 -23.89 15.15 -21.27
CA ASP A 475 -23.33 16.05 -22.31
C ASP A 475 -22.64 17.31 -21.76
N VAL A 476 -22.06 17.25 -20.58
CA VAL A 476 -21.28 18.36 -20.03
C VAL A 476 -20.05 18.61 -20.86
N GLN A 477 -19.85 19.88 -21.31
CA GLN A 477 -18.69 20.27 -22.11
C GLN A 477 -17.36 20.09 -21.33
N LEU A 478 -16.25 19.88 -22.07
CA LEU A 478 -14.92 19.92 -21.51
C LEU A 478 -14.61 21.32 -20.96
N PRO A 479 -13.76 21.41 -19.91
CA PRO A 479 -13.40 22.70 -19.34
C PRO A 479 -12.62 23.56 -20.36
N ASP A 480 -12.81 24.87 -20.27
CA ASP A 480 -11.99 25.82 -21.03
C ASP A 480 -10.65 26.04 -20.34
N ILE A 481 -9.53 25.81 -21.07
CA ILE A 481 -8.18 25.90 -20.51
C ILE A 481 -7.48 27.13 -21.06
N ARG A 482 -7.25 28.12 -20.18
CA ARG A 482 -6.49 29.31 -20.51
C ARG A 482 -5.07 29.23 -19.99
N VAL A 483 -4.10 29.47 -20.88
CA VAL A 483 -2.67 29.48 -20.55
C VAL A 483 -2.22 30.88 -20.18
N GLU A 484 -1.48 31.00 -19.08
CA GLU A 484 -0.90 32.25 -18.61
C GLU A 484 0.62 32.18 -18.56
N ASN A 485 1.29 33.11 -19.27
CA ASN A 485 2.75 33.23 -19.28
C ASN A 485 3.24 33.90 -17.98
N VAL A 486 3.64 33.09 -16.99
CA VAL A 486 4.10 33.63 -15.71
C VAL A 486 5.41 34.40 -15.79
N GLN A 487 6.26 34.13 -16.78
CA GLN A 487 7.52 34.87 -16.97
C GLN A 487 7.25 36.31 -17.42
N GLU A 488 6.34 36.49 -18.36
CA GLU A 488 5.95 37.79 -18.86
C GLU A 488 5.21 38.60 -17.77
N LEU A 489 4.26 37.96 -17.07
CA LEU A 489 3.52 38.58 -15.97
C LEU A 489 4.44 39.02 -14.83
N ARG A 490 5.44 38.24 -14.47
CA ARG A 490 6.46 38.60 -13.45
C ARG A 490 7.30 39.79 -13.91
N ARG A 491 7.74 39.82 -15.19
CA ARG A 491 8.49 40.94 -15.75
C ARG A 491 7.69 42.23 -15.70
N LYS A 492 6.39 42.15 -15.96
CA LYS A 492 5.45 43.26 -15.87
C LYS A 492 5.02 43.61 -14.44
N ARG A 493 5.45 42.85 -13.42
CA ARG A 493 5.06 42.99 -11.99
C ARG A 493 3.57 42.86 -11.73
N LEU A 494 2.85 42.10 -12.54
CA LEU A 494 1.41 41.91 -12.45
C LEU A 494 0.98 40.75 -11.54
N MET A 495 1.92 39.85 -11.16
CA MET A 495 1.62 38.71 -10.34
C MET A 495 1.26 39.10 -8.89
N THR A 496 0.24 38.50 -8.33
CA THR A 496 -0.09 38.55 -6.88
C THR A 496 0.47 37.29 -6.21
N GLY A 497 1.69 37.38 -5.71
CA GLY A 497 2.40 36.16 -5.22
C GLY A 497 2.63 35.15 -6.33
N PRO A 498 2.14 33.91 -6.18
CA PRO A 498 2.23 32.88 -7.23
C PRO A 498 1.07 32.91 -8.24
N PHE A 499 0.10 33.84 -8.09
CA PHE A 499 -1.13 33.83 -8.86
C PHE A 499 -1.10 34.88 -9.97
N SER A 500 -1.54 34.51 -11.17
CA SER A 500 -1.80 35.45 -12.25
C SER A 500 -3.03 36.32 -11.95
N PRO A 501 -3.12 37.53 -12.48
CA PRO A 501 -4.28 38.43 -12.27
C PRO A 501 -5.60 37.75 -12.63
N HIS A 502 -5.62 37.09 -13.80
CA HIS A 502 -6.82 36.43 -14.27
C HIS A 502 -7.27 35.29 -13.33
N LEU A 503 -6.31 34.50 -12.79
CA LEU A 503 -6.65 33.46 -11.80
C LEU A 503 -7.26 34.07 -10.53
N VAL A 504 -6.72 35.21 -10.04
CA VAL A 504 -7.24 35.88 -8.86
C VAL A 504 -8.68 36.38 -9.10
N ASP A 505 -8.95 36.95 -10.27
CA ASP A 505 -10.28 37.44 -10.63
C ASP A 505 -11.29 36.29 -10.72
N LEU A 506 -10.92 35.19 -11.35
CA LEU A 506 -11.78 33.99 -11.42
C LEU A 506 -12.04 33.38 -10.04
N MET A 507 -11.04 33.33 -9.17
CA MET A 507 -11.21 32.84 -7.80
C MET A 507 -12.19 33.71 -7.01
N ARG A 508 -12.07 35.05 -7.13
CA ARG A 508 -12.96 36.01 -6.47
C ARG A 508 -14.40 35.87 -6.97
N ASP A 509 -14.58 35.78 -8.27
CA ASP A 509 -15.88 35.58 -8.90
C ASP A 509 -16.52 34.23 -8.43
N ALA A 510 -15.76 33.17 -8.44
CA ALA A 510 -16.25 31.87 -7.98
C ALA A 510 -16.72 31.90 -6.51
N ILE A 511 -15.95 32.54 -5.61
CA ILE A 511 -16.29 32.66 -4.19
C ILE A 511 -17.56 33.50 -4.00
N GLN A 512 -17.68 34.62 -4.72
CA GLN A 512 -18.89 35.49 -4.68
C GLN A 512 -20.15 34.73 -5.10
N HIS A 513 -20.03 33.82 -6.07
CA HIS A 513 -21.14 32.98 -6.54
C HIS A 513 -21.29 31.65 -5.77
N ARG A 514 -20.65 31.52 -4.60
CA ARG A 514 -20.65 30.29 -3.77
C ARG A 514 -20.21 29.03 -4.53
N LYS A 515 -19.31 29.21 -5.49
CA LYS A 515 -18.64 28.12 -6.19
C LYS A 515 -17.29 27.86 -5.52
N GLN A 516 -16.73 26.71 -5.85
CA GLN A 516 -15.48 26.23 -5.25
C GLN A 516 -14.32 26.28 -6.25
N VAL A 517 -13.11 26.38 -5.70
CA VAL A 517 -11.86 26.46 -6.45
C VAL A 517 -10.92 25.35 -6.01
N ILE A 518 -10.20 24.75 -6.97
CA ILE A 518 -9.07 23.85 -6.69
C ILE A 518 -7.79 24.52 -7.19
N LEU A 519 -6.80 24.65 -6.32
CA LEU A 519 -5.45 25.07 -6.71
C LEU A 519 -4.51 23.87 -6.64
N PHE A 520 -3.98 23.51 -7.78
CA PHE A 520 -3.07 22.40 -7.93
C PHE A 520 -1.62 22.86 -8.01
N GLN A 521 -0.78 22.29 -7.14
CA GLN A 521 0.67 22.47 -7.13
C GLN A 521 1.36 21.10 -7.18
N ASN A 522 1.97 20.73 -8.30
CA ASN A 522 2.70 19.48 -8.39
C ASN A 522 4.12 19.60 -7.85
N ARG A 523 4.25 19.75 -6.55
CA ARG A 523 5.57 19.73 -5.92
C ARG A 523 5.66 18.63 -4.86
N ARG A 524 5.96 17.41 -5.31
CA ARG A 524 6.55 16.41 -4.43
C ARG A 524 8.01 16.82 -4.19
N GLY A 525 8.36 17.19 -2.97
CA GLY A 525 9.75 17.35 -2.57
C GLY A 525 10.26 18.77 -2.43
N TYR A 526 9.41 19.78 -2.35
CA TYR A 526 9.79 21.03 -1.72
C TYR A 526 9.19 21.11 -0.32
N SER A 527 9.74 20.30 0.51
CA SER A 527 9.95 20.63 1.91
C SER A 527 10.58 22.01 1.98
N ARG A 528 10.23 22.78 2.99
CA ARG A 528 10.90 24.04 3.29
C ARG A 528 12.40 23.76 3.37
N VAL A 529 13.14 24.17 2.36
CA VAL A 529 14.60 24.12 2.38
C VAL A 529 15.06 25.42 3.00
N VAL A 530 15.91 25.32 3.95
CA VAL A 530 16.65 26.46 4.46
C VAL A 530 17.71 26.80 3.42
N GLU A 531 17.78 28.06 2.98
CA GLU A 531 18.76 28.54 1.99
C GLU A 531 19.40 29.83 2.49
N CYS A 532 20.71 29.94 2.26
CA CYS A 532 21.40 31.20 2.46
C CYS A 532 21.12 32.15 1.30
N HIS A 533 20.55 33.33 1.60
CA HIS A 533 20.22 34.33 0.58
C HIS A 533 21.43 34.91 -0.15
N VAL A 534 22.61 34.88 0.48
CA VAL A 534 23.84 35.47 -0.05
C VAL A 534 24.57 34.52 -0.99
N CYS A 535 24.77 33.24 -0.62
CA CYS A 535 25.56 32.28 -1.41
C CYS A 535 24.76 31.09 -1.96
N GLY A 536 23.44 31.00 -1.70
CA GLY A 536 22.62 29.90 -2.19
C GLY A 536 22.87 28.54 -1.48
N TRP A 537 23.64 28.52 -0.39
CA TRP A 537 23.90 27.30 0.35
C TRP A 537 22.61 26.70 0.91
N THR A 538 22.43 25.38 0.76
CA THR A 538 21.30 24.62 1.30
C THR A 538 21.81 23.47 2.16
N PRO A 539 21.24 23.22 3.36
CA PRO A 539 21.66 22.11 4.21
C PRO A 539 21.29 20.75 3.60
N ARG A 540 22.22 19.82 3.68
CA ARG A 540 22.07 18.45 3.22
C ARG A 540 22.21 17.47 4.36
N CYS A 541 21.65 16.28 4.21
CA CYS A 541 21.82 15.23 5.19
C CYS A 541 23.25 14.66 5.14
N ASP A 542 23.89 14.50 6.31
CA ASP A 542 25.24 13.93 6.39
C ASP A 542 25.28 12.45 5.94
N LYS A 543 24.15 11.73 6.05
CA LYS A 543 24.04 10.31 5.74
C LYS A 543 23.44 10.02 4.36
N CYS A 544 22.69 10.99 3.80
CA CYS A 544 21.96 10.87 2.55
C CYS A 544 22.30 12.06 1.65
N ASP A 545 22.36 11.84 0.34
CA ASP A 545 22.65 12.90 -0.62
C ASP A 545 21.36 13.65 -1.01
N VAL A 546 20.67 14.19 -0.02
CA VAL A 546 19.40 14.92 -0.19
C VAL A 546 19.39 16.17 0.68
N SER A 547 18.70 17.21 0.20
CA SER A 547 18.45 18.42 0.99
C SER A 547 17.54 18.11 2.18
N LEU A 548 17.78 18.77 3.31
CA LEU A 548 16.97 18.63 4.51
C LEU A 548 15.68 19.43 4.41
N THR A 549 14.64 18.88 5.01
CA THR A 549 13.32 19.49 5.09
C THR A 549 13.14 20.22 6.40
N TYR A 550 12.81 21.51 6.38
CA TYR A 550 12.48 22.26 7.57
C TYR A 550 11.03 22.06 8.00
N HIS A 551 10.82 21.60 9.22
CA HIS A 551 9.50 21.44 9.86
C HIS A 551 9.28 22.59 10.86
N GLN A 552 8.49 23.56 10.48
CA GLN A 552 8.26 24.79 11.28
C GLN A 552 7.69 24.49 12.69
N ARG A 553 6.77 23.52 12.81
CA ARG A 553 6.20 23.13 14.13
C ARG A 553 7.24 22.56 15.10
N MET A 554 8.25 21.89 14.56
CA MET A 554 9.31 21.26 15.37
C MET A 554 10.57 22.14 15.48
N GLY A 555 10.68 23.22 14.69
CA GLY A 555 11.85 24.05 14.62
C GLY A 555 13.12 23.35 14.14
N GLN A 556 12.98 22.20 13.46
CA GLN A 556 14.08 21.34 13.07
C GLN A 556 14.02 21.00 11.58
N MET A 557 15.19 20.66 11.03
CA MET A 557 15.34 20.12 9.69
C MET A 557 15.41 18.60 9.76
N VAL A 558 14.66 17.89 8.94
CA VAL A 558 14.56 16.42 8.95
C VAL A 558 14.91 15.83 7.58
N CYS A 559 15.68 14.77 7.57
CA CYS A 559 15.90 13.98 6.36
C CYS A 559 14.76 12.97 6.18
N HIS A 560 13.97 13.11 5.12
CA HIS A 560 12.85 12.20 4.83
C HIS A 560 13.27 10.79 4.36
N TYR A 561 14.57 10.58 4.10
CA TYR A 561 15.12 9.27 3.72
C TYR A 561 15.57 8.42 4.91
N CYS A 562 16.21 9.05 5.91
CA CYS A 562 16.73 8.33 7.07
C CYS A 562 16.10 8.76 8.41
N GLY A 563 15.20 9.76 8.41
CA GLY A 563 14.54 10.28 9.61
C GLY A 563 15.44 11.11 10.55
N THR A 564 16.73 11.31 10.22
CA THR A 564 17.64 12.08 11.10
C THR A 564 17.22 13.54 11.12
N SER A 565 17.14 14.12 12.34
CA SER A 565 16.82 15.52 12.58
C SER A 565 18.06 16.35 12.82
N TYR A 566 18.05 17.60 12.36
CA TYR A 566 19.15 18.56 12.47
C TYR A 566 18.62 19.91 12.96
N PRO A 567 19.39 20.64 13.78
CA PRO A 567 19.03 22.01 14.14
C PRO A 567 19.15 22.94 12.94
N VAL A 568 18.38 24.04 12.93
CA VAL A 568 18.53 25.09 11.93
C VAL A 568 19.75 25.94 12.28
N PRO A 569 20.74 26.10 11.37
CA PRO A 569 21.89 26.92 11.66
C PRO A 569 21.50 28.40 11.73
N SER A 570 22.04 29.13 12.68
CA SER A 570 21.86 30.59 12.82
C SER A 570 22.76 31.40 11.90
N VAL A 571 23.79 30.76 11.37
CA VAL A 571 24.83 31.36 10.49
C VAL A 571 25.10 30.37 9.37
N CYS A 572 25.27 30.88 8.17
CA CYS A 572 25.59 30.04 7.00
C CYS A 572 26.99 29.40 7.15
N PRO A 573 27.12 28.09 7.10
CA PRO A 573 28.43 27.44 7.19
C PRO A 573 29.38 27.73 6.02
N CYS A 574 28.84 28.23 4.89
CA CYS A 574 29.61 28.50 3.67
C CYS A 574 30.13 29.94 3.59
N CYS A 575 29.33 30.94 3.96
CA CYS A 575 29.73 32.35 3.79
C CYS A 575 29.53 33.20 5.06
N GLU A 576 29.24 32.55 6.20
CA GLU A 576 29.08 33.17 7.53
C GLU A 576 27.93 34.23 7.59
N SER A 577 27.13 34.33 6.56
CA SER A 577 25.97 35.23 6.55
C SER A 577 24.88 34.76 7.53
N ARG A 578 24.21 35.70 8.16
CA ARG A 578 23.01 35.46 9.00
C ARG A 578 21.71 35.48 8.19
N GLU A 579 21.79 35.75 6.88
CA GLU A 579 20.62 35.79 6.00
C GLU A 579 20.19 34.38 5.55
N ILE A 580 19.85 33.54 6.50
CA ILE A 580 19.28 32.23 6.25
C ILE A 580 17.75 32.40 6.19
N ARG A 581 17.18 31.99 5.06
CA ARG A 581 15.73 32.10 4.81
C ARG A 581 15.13 30.74 4.51
N ASN A 582 13.88 30.56 4.90
CA ASN A 582 13.10 29.42 4.47
C ASN A 582 12.62 29.66 3.03
N VAL A 583 13.18 28.93 2.07
CA VAL A 583 12.83 29.02 0.66
C VAL A 583 12.03 27.77 0.27
N GLY A 584 10.81 27.97 -0.18
CA GLY A 584 9.98 26.88 -0.69
C GLY A 584 8.59 27.41 -1.03
N TYR A 585 8.10 27.14 -2.24
CA TYR A 585 6.70 27.29 -2.61
C TYR A 585 5.97 25.97 -2.34
N GLY A 586 5.93 25.53 -1.09
CA GLY A 586 5.07 24.42 -0.68
C GLY A 586 3.60 24.86 -0.63
N THR A 587 2.68 23.91 -0.55
CA THR A 587 1.23 24.15 -0.40
C THR A 587 0.91 25.08 0.75
N GLU A 588 1.68 25.07 1.82
CA GLU A 588 1.55 25.95 2.99
C GLU A 588 1.82 27.41 2.64
N ARG A 589 2.84 27.71 1.84
CA ARG A 589 3.10 29.09 1.38
C ARG A 589 2.04 29.56 0.39
N ILE A 590 1.50 28.66 -0.43
CA ILE A 590 0.38 28.98 -1.32
C ILE A 590 -0.84 29.34 -0.49
N GLU A 591 -1.13 28.59 0.58
CA GLU A 591 -2.19 28.88 1.55
C GLU A 591 -1.99 30.26 2.18
N ASP A 592 -0.78 30.56 2.68
CA ASP A 592 -0.43 31.88 3.27
C ASP A 592 -0.57 33.04 2.27
N GLN A 593 -0.15 32.85 1.02
CA GLN A 593 -0.27 33.86 -0.02
C GLN A 593 -1.72 34.04 -0.48
N LEU A 594 -2.47 32.95 -0.52
CA LEU A 594 -3.88 33.00 -0.87
C LEU A 594 -4.71 33.73 0.19
N ALA A 595 -4.43 33.48 1.47
CA ALA A 595 -5.07 34.20 2.58
C ALA A 595 -4.82 35.72 2.54
N LYS A 596 -3.68 36.16 1.96
CA LYS A 596 -3.40 37.60 1.73
C LYS A 596 -4.11 38.15 0.50
N ALA A 597 -4.22 37.35 -0.57
CA ALA A 597 -4.83 37.74 -1.83
C ALA A 597 -6.38 37.77 -1.76
N LEU A 598 -6.96 36.85 -0.98
CA LEU A 598 -8.39 36.62 -0.80
C LEU A 598 -8.69 36.38 0.70
N PRO A 599 -8.70 37.43 1.55
CA PRO A 599 -8.90 37.29 3.00
C PRO A 599 -10.27 36.72 3.38
N GLU A 600 -11.26 36.86 2.51
CA GLU A 600 -12.63 36.37 2.68
C GLU A 600 -12.77 34.86 2.42
N ALA A 601 -11.78 34.19 1.79
CA ALA A 601 -11.88 32.80 1.38
C ALA A 601 -11.61 31.84 2.54
N ARG A 602 -12.43 30.81 2.65
CA ARG A 602 -12.19 29.67 3.55
C ARG A 602 -11.30 28.67 2.82
N ILE A 603 -10.04 28.58 3.24
CA ILE A 603 -8.99 27.79 2.57
C ILE A 603 -8.76 26.49 3.34
N ALA A 604 -8.63 25.39 2.63
CA ALA A 604 -8.13 24.13 3.17
C ALA A 604 -6.96 23.61 2.34
N ARG A 605 -6.04 22.91 3.01
CA ARG A 605 -4.88 22.31 2.40
C ARG A 605 -4.96 20.78 2.45
N MET A 606 -4.66 20.13 1.32
CA MET A 606 -4.63 18.68 1.17
C MET A 606 -3.29 18.23 0.61
N ASP A 607 -2.40 17.83 1.50
CA ASP A 607 -1.08 17.27 1.21
C ASP A 607 -0.73 16.14 2.19
N LEU A 608 0.46 15.54 2.03
CA LEU A 608 0.89 14.45 2.90
C LEU A 608 1.01 14.82 4.39
N ASP A 609 1.27 16.11 4.70
CA ASP A 609 1.43 16.56 6.08
C ASP A 609 0.08 16.74 6.76
N THR A 610 -0.92 17.26 6.05
CA THR A 610 -2.28 17.47 6.57
C THR A 610 -3.12 16.20 6.56
N THR A 611 -2.73 15.17 5.79
CA THR A 611 -3.50 13.94 5.59
C THR A 611 -2.81 12.69 6.14
N ARG A 612 -1.98 12.84 7.19
CA ARG A 612 -1.28 11.70 7.84
C ARG A 612 -2.24 10.69 8.45
N SER A 613 -3.38 11.15 8.99
CA SER A 613 -4.43 10.26 9.47
C SER A 613 -5.58 10.15 8.49
N ARG A 614 -6.24 8.99 8.47
CA ARG A 614 -7.44 8.76 7.68
C ARG A 614 -8.55 9.76 8.04
N MET A 615 -8.76 10.01 9.33
CA MET A 615 -9.78 10.94 9.81
C MET A 615 -9.54 12.37 9.31
N SER A 616 -8.29 12.85 9.32
CA SER A 616 -7.97 14.20 8.82
C SER A 616 -8.24 14.33 7.33
N TYR A 617 -7.92 13.30 6.55
CA TYR A 617 -8.21 13.28 5.12
C TYR A 617 -9.71 13.32 4.84
N GLU A 618 -10.49 12.45 5.49
CA GLU A 618 -11.94 12.36 5.34
C GLU A 618 -12.63 13.66 5.76
N GLN A 619 -12.18 14.31 6.84
CA GLN A 619 -12.71 15.58 7.30
C GLN A 619 -12.51 16.71 6.29
N ILE A 620 -11.30 16.87 5.73
CA ILE A 620 -11.03 17.89 4.70
C ILE A 620 -11.93 17.69 3.48
N LEU A 621 -12.12 16.45 3.05
CA LEU A 621 -13.00 16.13 1.92
C LEU A 621 -14.46 16.45 2.22
N GLN A 622 -14.94 16.05 3.37
CA GLN A 622 -16.32 16.31 3.79
C GLN A 622 -16.60 17.81 3.91
N ASP A 623 -15.66 18.57 4.48
CA ASP A 623 -15.79 20.02 4.61
C ASP A 623 -15.83 20.71 3.24
N PHE A 624 -15.02 20.25 2.30
CA PHE A 624 -15.05 20.78 0.94
C PHE A 624 -16.34 20.40 0.22
N GLN A 625 -16.80 19.16 0.31
CA GLN A 625 -18.07 18.72 -0.31
C GLN A 625 -19.29 19.44 0.22
N GLN A 626 -19.31 19.73 1.52
CA GLN A 626 -20.43 20.45 2.16
C GLN A 626 -20.34 21.99 1.98
N GLY A 627 -19.41 22.48 1.18
CA GLY A 627 -19.24 23.91 0.94
C GLY A 627 -18.75 24.69 2.15
N ARG A 628 -18.15 24.03 3.15
CA ARG A 628 -17.50 24.71 4.29
C ARG A 628 -16.11 25.26 3.95
N THR A 629 -15.56 24.85 2.84
CA THR A 629 -14.29 25.32 2.27
C THR A 629 -14.54 25.86 0.87
N ASP A 630 -13.99 27.03 0.55
CA ASP A 630 -14.13 27.67 -0.76
C ASP A 630 -12.98 27.32 -1.70
N VAL A 631 -11.75 27.27 -1.17
CA VAL A 631 -10.56 26.97 -1.96
C VAL A 631 -9.80 25.79 -1.36
N LEU A 632 -9.61 24.76 -2.16
CA LEU A 632 -8.81 23.58 -1.82
C LEU A 632 -7.44 23.66 -2.49
N VAL A 633 -6.39 23.85 -1.70
CA VAL A 633 -5.00 23.86 -2.17
C VAL A 633 -4.40 22.46 -1.99
N GLY A 634 -3.88 21.86 -3.06
CA GLY A 634 -3.33 20.51 -2.88
C GLY A 634 -2.36 20.06 -3.95
N THR A 635 -1.78 18.88 -3.70
CA THR A 635 -0.90 18.16 -4.60
C THR A 635 -1.69 17.10 -5.39
N GLN A 636 -1.06 16.07 -5.88
CA GLN A 636 -1.72 14.96 -6.58
C GLN A 636 -2.92 14.34 -5.85
N MET A 637 -3.09 14.62 -4.55
CA MET A 637 -4.23 14.10 -3.78
C MET A 637 -5.57 14.73 -4.18
N VAL A 638 -5.58 15.99 -4.68
CA VAL A 638 -6.80 16.67 -5.11
C VAL A 638 -7.23 16.28 -6.53
N THR A 639 -6.36 15.59 -7.28
CA THR A 639 -6.61 15.27 -8.69
C THR A 639 -7.38 13.98 -8.89
N LYS A 640 -7.49 13.10 -7.87
CA LYS A 640 -7.87 11.70 -8.04
C LYS A 640 -9.10 11.30 -7.21
N GLY A 641 -10.00 10.53 -7.83
CA GLY A 641 -11.08 9.81 -7.15
C GLY A 641 -12.13 10.63 -6.43
N LEU A 642 -12.09 11.97 -6.58
CA LEU A 642 -12.97 12.88 -5.88
C LEU A 642 -14.01 13.46 -6.84
N ASP A 643 -15.26 13.41 -6.44
CA ASP A 643 -16.36 14.02 -7.18
C ASP A 643 -16.85 15.27 -6.45
N PHE A 644 -16.51 16.45 -7.02
CA PHE A 644 -16.91 17.74 -6.48
C PHE A 644 -17.86 18.42 -7.45
N GLU A 645 -19.08 18.63 -7.03
CA GLU A 645 -20.16 19.18 -7.89
C GLU A 645 -20.07 20.70 -8.08
N HIS A 646 -19.43 21.41 -7.14
CA HIS A 646 -19.45 22.88 -7.08
C HIS A 646 -18.14 23.54 -7.55
N VAL A 647 -17.18 22.76 -8.03
CA VAL A 647 -15.90 23.30 -8.52
C VAL A 647 -16.08 23.92 -9.91
N SER A 648 -15.93 25.25 -9.99
CA SER A 648 -16.02 26.01 -11.26
C SER A 648 -14.64 26.41 -11.79
N VAL A 649 -13.66 26.63 -10.93
CA VAL A 649 -12.32 27.10 -11.29
C VAL A 649 -11.25 26.12 -10.81
N VAL A 650 -10.28 25.84 -11.67
CA VAL A 650 -9.08 25.08 -11.35
C VAL A 650 -7.84 25.87 -11.75
N GLY A 651 -6.91 26.05 -10.83
CA GLY A 651 -5.61 26.70 -11.10
C GLY A 651 -4.47 25.69 -11.05
N ILE A 652 -3.73 25.54 -12.15
CA ILE A 652 -2.47 24.77 -12.20
C ILE A 652 -1.31 25.77 -12.09
N LEU A 653 -0.65 25.81 -10.94
CA LEU A 653 0.25 26.91 -10.59
C LEU A 653 1.65 26.84 -11.18
N ASP A 654 2.16 25.64 -11.51
CA ASP A 654 3.51 25.43 -12.02
C ASP A 654 3.56 24.17 -12.93
N ALA A 655 3.15 24.34 -14.18
CA ALA A 655 3.19 23.25 -15.16
C ALA A 655 4.63 22.82 -15.50
N ASP A 656 5.58 23.77 -15.48
CA ASP A 656 6.98 23.52 -15.82
C ASP A 656 7.66 22.51 -14.89
N ALA A 657 7.27 22.49 -13.61
CA ALA A 657 7.81 21.53 -12.64
C ALA A 657 7.49 20.06 -12.98
N MET A 658 6.44 19.82 -13.76
CA MET A 658 6.09 18.49 -14.25
C MET A 658 6.90 18.11 -15.49
N LEU A 659 7.15 19.08 -16.37
CA LEU A 659 7.85 18.89 -17.65
C LEU A 659 9.36 18.72 -17.48
N SER A 660 9.96 19.38 -16.48
CA SER A 660 11.42 19.41 -16.28
C SER A 660 12.02 18.21 -15.53
N GLN A 661 11.27 17.15 -15.30
CA GLN A 661 11.80 15.94 -14.65
C GLN A 661 12.69 15.14 -15.62
N PRO A 662 13.89 14.66 -15.19
CA PRO A 662 14.78 13.89 -16.05
C PRO A 662 14.31 12.42 -16.19
N ASP A 663 13.15 12.22 -16.78
CA ASP A 663 12.53 10.92 -17.04
C ASP A 663 11.87 10.97 -18.42
N PHE A 664 12.08 9.96 -19.25
CA PHE A 664 11.49 9.88 -20.60
C PHE A 664 9.95 9.86 -20.59
N ARG A 665 9.31 9.60 -19.43
CA ARG A 665 7.86 9.68 -19.24
C ARG A 665 7.40 11.04 -18.72
N SER A 666 8.28 12.04 -18.59
CA SER A 666 7.92 13.33 -17.98
C SER A 666 6.78 14.04 -18.72
N HIS A 667 6.83 14.06 -20.04
CA HIS A 667 5.79 14.68 -20.87
C HIS A 667 4.45 13.93 -20.80
N GLU A 668 4.48 12.61 -20.93
CA GLU A 668 3.29 11.76 -20.74
C GLU A 668 2.63 12.00 -19.38
N ARG A 669 3.42 11.94 -18.30
CA ARG A 669 2.91 12.15 -16.93
C ARG A 669 2.39 13.56 -16.71
N ALA A 670 3.04 14.57 -17.29
CA ALA A 670 2.59 15.95 -17.22
C ALA A 670 1.24 16.11 -17.90
N PHE A 671 1.08 15.59 -19.14
CA PHE A 671 -0.18 15.57 -19.86
C PHE A 671 -1.30 14.90 -19.04
N GLN A 672 -1.06 13.66 -18.59
CA GLN A 672 -2.02 12.88 -17.81
C GLN A 672 -2.48 13.62 -16.55
N MET A 673 -1.53 14.26 -15.85
CA MET A 673 -1.83 14.98 -14.63
C MET A 673 -2.59 16.27 -14.88
N MET A 674 -2.21 17.07 -15.89
CA MET A 674 -2.90 18.30 -16.24
C MET A 674 -4.34 18.01 -16.69
N GLU A 675 -4.55 16.98 -17.51
CA GLU A 675 -5.88 16.53 -17.95
C GLU A 675 -6.76 16.07 -16.77
N GLN A 676 -6.19 15.31 -15.83
CA GLN A 676 -6.93 14.86 -14.64
C GLN A 676 -7.35 16.02 -13.75
N VAL A 677 -6.45 17.01 -13.56
CA VAL A 677 -6.73 18.20 -12.78
C VAL A 677 -7.77 19.06 -13.47
N ALA A 678 -7.60 19.32 -14.78
CA ALA A 678 -8.55 20.10 -15.58
C ALA A 678 -9.94 19.45 -15.55
N GLY A 679 -10.02 18.14 -15.65
CA GLY A 679 -11.27 17.39 -15.59
C GLY A 679 -12.05 17.50 -14.28
N ARG A 680 -11.53 18.21 -13.26
CA ARG A 680 -12.24 18.50 -12.00
C ARG A 680 -13.13 19.74 -12.12
N ALA A 681 -12.88 20.62 -13.09
CA ALA A 681 -13.69 21.80 -13.32
C ALA A 681 -14.97 21.46 -14.11
N GLY A 682 -16.11 22.05 -13.74
CA GLY A 682 -17.36 22.03 -14.50
C GLY A 682 -18.01 20.66 -14.60
N ARG A 683 -18.76 20.22 -13.57
CA ARG A 683 -19.47 18.92 -13.58
C ARG A 683 -20.99 19.00 -13.60
N LYS A 684 -21.58 20.11 -13.16
CA LYS A 684 -23.05 20.34 -13.21
C LYS A 684 -23.36 21.68 -13.84
N GLY A 685 -23.86 21.67 -15.06
CA GLY A 685 -24.59 22.78 -15.68
C GLY A 685 -23.82 23.99 -16.16
N SER A 686 -22.49 24.08 -15.92
CA SER A 686 -21.62 25.15 -16.44
C SER A 686 -20.29 24.59 -16.90
N GLN A 687 -19.76 25.13 -18.00
CA GLN A 687 -18.41 24.84 -18.44
C GLN A 687 -17.43 25.32 -17.37
N GLY A 688 -16.50 24.42 -16.92
CA GLY A 688 -15.47 24.76 -15.97
C GLY A 688 -14.37 25.60 -16.60
N GLN A 689 -13.70 26.43 -15.79
CA GLN A 689 -12.57 27.23 -16.21
C GLN A 689 -11.28 26.73 -15.57
N VAL A 690 -10.23 26.60 -16.38
CA VAL A 690 -8.91 26.15 -15.94
C VAL A 690 -7.87 27.20 -16.32
N VAL A 691 -7.07 27.63 -15.34
CA VAL A 691 -5.92 28.51 -15.60
C VAL A 691 -4.64 27.71 -15.43
N LEU A 692 -3.91 27.57 -16.52
CA LEU A 692 -2.63 26.88 -16.58
C LEU A 692 -1.51 27.89 -16.62
N GLN A 693 -0.73 27.97 -15.54
CA GLN A 693 0.40 28.88 -15.41
C GLN A 693 1.71 28.18 -15.81
N THR A 694 2.40 28.72 -16.81
CA THR A 694 3.67 28.17 -17.32
C THR A 694 4.62 29.26 -17.77
N ARG A 695 5.91 28.96 -17.85
CA ARG A 695 6.94 29.84 -18.44
C ARG A 695 7.04 29.70 -19.97
N ASP A 696 6.60 28.54 -20.47
CA ASP A 696 6.62 28.18 -21.89
C ASP A 696 5.21 27.83 -22.38
N PRO A 697 4.40 28.84 -22.75
CA PRO A 697 3.06 28.61 -23.30
C PRO A 697 3.06 27.88 -24.65
N GLU A 698 4.17 27.95 -25.37
CA GLU A 698 4.32 27.37 -26.70
C GLU A 698 4.75 25.90 -26.69
N SER A 699 5.01 25.35 -25.51
CA SER A 699 5.37 23.93 -25.35
C SER A 699 4.33 23.01 -26.01
N PRO A 700 4.75 22.04 -26.83
CA PRO A 700 3.83 21.11 -27.49
C PRO A 700 2.85 20.43 -26.53
N ILE A 701 3.34 20.00 -25.35
CA ILE A 701 2.50 19.36 -24.34
C ILE A 701 1.43 20.29 -23.78
N VAL A 702 1.78 21.58 -23.56
CA VAL A 702 0.81 22.58 -23.09
C VAL A 702 -0.29 22.78 -24.14
N ARG A 703 0.07 22.90 -25.41
CA ARG A 703 -0.91 23.01 -26.51
C ARG A 703 -1.81 21.79 -26.62
N GLN A 704 -1.23 20.58 -26.49
CA GLN A 704 -1.99 19.33 -26.52
C GLN A 704 -3.00 19.24 -25.35
N VAL A 705 -2.61 19.70 -24.16
CA VAL A 705 -3.52 19.76 -23.00
C VAL A 705 -4.65 20.75 -23.23
N VAL A 706 -4.35 21.95 -23.78
CA VAL A 706 -5.39 22.97 -24.11
C VAL A 706 -6.42 22.43 -25.08
N LEU A 707 -5.99 21.62 -26.03
CA LEU A 707 -6.83 21.04 -27.08
C LEU A 707 -7.44 19.67 -26.65
N HIS A 708 -7.14 19.16 -25.47
CA HIS A 708 -7.47 17.81 -25.02
C HIS A 708 -7.03 16.73 -26.03
N ASP A 709 -5.89 16.97 -26.69
CA ASP A 709 -5.38 16.16 -27.80
C ASP A 709 -4.46 15.03 -27.28
N TYR A 710 -5.08 13.97 -26.75
CA TYR A 710 -4.35 12.76 -26.34
C TYR A 710 -3.66 12.09 -27.54
N GLN A 711 -4.30 12.08 -28.71
CA GLN A 711 -3.76 11.43 -29.91
C GLN A 711 -2.47 12.10 -30.38
N GLY A 712 -2.45 13.43 -30.48
CA GLY A 712 -1.25 14.18 -30.88
C GLY A 712 -0.11 14.03 -29.86
N MET A 713 -0.43 13.97 -28.55
CA MET A 713 0.55 13.66 -27.51
C MET A 713 1.12 12.24 -27.69
N TYR A 714 0.26 11.25 -27.91
CA TYR A 714 0.69 9.88 -28.18
C TYR A 714 1.63 9.79 -29.37
N GLU A 715 1.26 10.38 -30.51
CA GLU A 715 2.06 10.32 -31.74
C GLU A 715 3.44 10.96 -31.56
N SER A 716 3.49 12.17 -31.00
CA SER A 716 4.75 12.88 -30.78
C SER A 716 5.67 12.15 -29.80
N GLN A 717 5.13 11.62 -28.71
CA GLN A 717 5.92 10.88 -27.72
C GLN A 717 6.36 9.50 -28.24
N MET A 718 5.56 8.83 -29.06
CA MET A 718 5.93 7.55 -29.67
C MET A 718 7.04 7.68 -30.70
N GLU A 719 7.07 8.78 -31.46
CA GLU A 719 8.16 9.10 -32.38
C GLU A 719 9.47 9.29 -31.60
N GLU A 720 9.46 10.11 -30.54
CA GLU A 720 10.61 10.33 -29.66
C GLU A 720 11.10 9.00 -29.02
N ARG A 721 10.19 8.19 -28.49
CA ARG A 721 10.54 6.90 -27.89
C ARG A 721 11.12 5.90 -28.88
N ARG A 722 10.65 5.92 -30.12
CA ARG A 722 11.21 5.09 -31.19
C ARG A 722 12.63 5.54 -31.54
N LEU A 723 12.84 6.85 -31.69
CA LEU A 723 14.14 7.43 -32.02
C LEU A 723 15.19 7.08 -30.96
N PHE A 724 14.83 7.22 -29.68
CA PHE A 724 15.75 6.99 -28.59
C PHE A 724 15.71 5.54 -28.02
N GLY A 725 14.92 4.64 -28.58
CA GLY A 725 14.83 3.25 -28.12
C GLY A 725 14.33 3.17 -26.68
N TYR A 726 13.15 3.76 -26.38
CA TYR A 726 12.46 3.64 -25.10
C TYR A 726 11.22 2.72 -25.21
N PRO A 727 10.67 2.21 -24.09
CA PRO A 727 9.41 1.48 -24.11
C PRO A 727 8.28 2.24 -24.82
N PRO A 728 7.47 1.57 -25.66
CA PRO A 728 7.31 0.12 -25.81
C PRO A 728 8.27 -0.54 -26.81
N PHE A 729 9.22 0.16 -27.41
CA PHE A 729 10.14 -0.38 -28.43
C PHE A 729 11.33 -1.17 -27.86
N CYS A 730 11.58 -1.06 -26.58
CA CYS A 730 12.52 -1.88 -25.83
C CYS A 730 11.98 -2.17 -24.44
N ARG A 731 12.71 -2.97 -23.65
CA ARG A 731 12.50 -3.12 -22.21
C ARG A 731 13.68 -2.51 -21.47
N LEU A 732 13.40 -1.81 -20.37
CA LEU A 732 14.46 -1.20 -19.57
C LEU A 732 14.77 -2.07 -18.35
N VAL A 733 16.06 -2.32 -18.13
CA VAL A 733 16.57 -2.95 -16.93
C VAL A 733 17.57 -2.02 -16.27
N SER A 734 17.22 -1.47 -15.13
CA SER A 734 18.12 -0.65 -14.31
C SER A 734 18.81 -1.53 -13.29
N VAL A 735 20.15 -1.53 -13.31
CA VAL A 735 21.00 -2.23 -12.35
C VAL A 735 21.52 -1.21 -11.36
N TYR A 736 21.05 -1.28 -10.13
CA TYR A 736 21.52 -0.42 -9.04
C TYR A 736 22.54 -1.15 -8.18
N MET A 737 23.59 -0.45 -7.82
CA MET A 737 24.64 -0.94 -6.96
C MET A 737 24.82 0.01 -5.77
N LYS A 738 25.01 -0.54 -4.56
CA LYS A 738 25.22 0.23 -3.33
C LYS A 738 26.45 -0.28 -2.58
N HIS A 739 27.25 0.65 -2.06
CA HIS A 739 28.36 0.34 -1.16
C HIS A 739 28.64 1.53 -0.23
N ARG A 740 29.24 1.27 0.93
CA ARG A 740 29.65 2.34 1.86
C ARG A 740 30.83 3.14 1.35
N GLU A 741 31.78 2.48 0.71
CA GLU A 741 32.98 3.09 0.12
C GLU A 741 32.74 3.42 -1.34
N GLU A 742 32.85 4.69 -1.70
CA GLU A 742 32.57 5.18 -3.05
C GLU A 742 33.55 4.61 -4.09
N GLN A 743 34.85 4.50 -3.74
CA GLN A 743 35.86 3.96 -4.65
C GLN A 743 35.56 2.50 -5.06
N VAL A 744 35.15 1.65 -4.06
CA VAL A 744 34.77 0.26 -4.28
C VAL A 744 33.56 0.19 -5.19
N LEU A 745 32.56 1.08 -4.95
CA LEU A 745 31.35 1.15 -5.77
C LEU A 745 31.66 1.59 -7.21
N ASP A 746 32.52 2.57 -7.40
CA ASP A 746 32.91 3.05 -8.73
C ASP A 746 33.62 1.96 -9.53
N GLN A 747 34.49 1.18 -8.87
CA GLN A 747 35.14 0.04 -9.50
C GLN A 747 34.12 -1.04 -9.88
N LEU A 748 33.24 -1.45 -8.93
CA LEU A 748 32.19 -2.42 -9.16
C LEU A 748 31.28 -2.00 -10.33
N SER A 749 30.88 -0.75 -10.37
CA SER A 749 29.96 -0.25 -11.38
C SER A 749 30.58 -0.18 -12.78
N ARG A 750 31.87 0.16 -12.88
CA ARG A 750 32.62 0.12 -14.14
C ARG A 750 32.78 -1.31 -14.64
N GLU A 751 33.17 -2.26 -13.79
CA GLU A 751 33.29 -3.67 -14.16
C GLU A 751 31.95 -4.27 -14.58
N MET A 752 30.87 -3.96 -13.82
CA MET A 752 29.52 -4.37 -14.20
C MET A 752 29.17 -3.84 -15.60
N ALA A 753 29.37 -2.56 -15.87
CA ALA A 753 29.09 -1.97 -17.16
C ALA A 753 29.92 -2.60 -18.28
N GLN A 754 31.23 -2.81 -18.08
CA GLN A 754 32.11 -3.44 -19.06
C GLN A 754 31.67 -4.87 -19.42
N ILE A 755 31.38 -5.71 -18.40
CA ILE A 755 30.87 -7.06 -18.64
C ILE A 755 29.54 -7.05 -19.41
N LEU A 756 28.65 -6.14 -19.04
CA LEU A 756 27.35 -6.01 -19.71
C LEU A 756 27.50 -5.49 -21.15
N GLN A 757 28.43 -4.59 -21.41
CA GLN A 757 28.72 -4.08 -22.75
C GLN A 757 29.21 -5.16 -23.71
N THR A 758 29.90 -6.22 -23.23
CA THR A 758 30.30 -7.35 -24.09
C THR A 758 29.09 -8.07 -24.72
N SER A 759 27.93 -8.05 -24.03
CA SER A 759 26.72 -8.78 -24.47
C SER A 759 25.63 -7.85 -25.03
N PHE A 760 25.56 -6.61 -24.57
CA PHE A 760 24.50 -5.67 -24.93
C PHE A 760 25.01 -4.47 -25.73
N HIS A 761 26.33 -4.35 -25.94
CA HIS A 761 27.01 -3.31 -26.73
C HIS A 761 26.57 -1.88 -26.31
N GLU A 762 26.20 -1.03 -27.27
CA GLU A 762 25.79 0.37 -27.06
C GLU A 762 24.47 0.53 -26.28
N ARG A 763 23.76 -0.56 -26.00
CA ARG A 763 22.51 -0.58 -25.22
C ARG A 763 22.72 -0.50 -23.71
N VAL A 764 23.97 -0.48 -23.26
CA VAL A 764 24.36 -0.28 -21.86
C VAL A 764 24.78 1.18 -21.66
N LEU A 765 24.03 1.89 -20.84
CA LEU A 765 24.25 3.29 -20.50
C LEU A 765 24.71 3.43 -19.04
N GLY A 766 25.67 4.31 -18.82
CA GLY A 766 26.30 4.52 -17.50
C GLY A 766 27.61 3.75 -17.34
N PRO A 767 28.16 3.64 -16.10
CA PRO A 767 27.50 3.89 -14.80
C PRO A 767 27.29 5.38 -14.51
N ASP A 768 26.10 5.71 -14.00
CA ASP A 768 25.72 7.06 -13.62
C ASP A 768 25.38 7.14 -12.13
N THR A 769 25.49 8.33 -11.56
CA THR A 769 24.98 8.62 -10.21
C THR A 769 23.49 9.02 -10.35
N PRO A 770 22.56 8.31 -9.71
CA PRO A 770 21.15 8.70 -9.74
C PRO A 770 20.95 10.05 -8.99
N PRO A 771 19.79 10.73 -9.19
CA PRO A 771 19.51 12.02 -8.53
C PRO A 771 19.72 12.01 -7.01
N VAL A 772 19.52 10.86 -6.36
CA VAL A 772 19.90 10.60 -4.98
C VAL A 772 21.06 9.62 -5.00
N GLY A 773 22.27 10.14 -4.95
CA GLY A 773 23.52 9.36 -5.07
C GLY A 773 23.95 8.66 -3.78
N ARG A 774 23.34 9.00 -2.61
CA ARG A 774 23.67 8.38 -1.32
C ARG A 774 22.43 8.33 -0.41
N VAL A 775 22.20 7.18 0.23
CA VAL A 775 21.13 6.96 1.22
C VAL A 775 21.69 6.14 2.39
N GLN A 776 21.49 6.59 3.63
CA GLN A 776 21.93 5.90 4.86
C GLN A 776 23.41 5.47 4.80
N MET A 777 24.29 6.38 4.42
CA MET A 777 25.74 6.14 4.26
C MET A 777 26.11 5.18 3.11
N MET A 778 25.16 4.73 2.30
CA MET A 778 25.41 3.89 1.14
C MET A 778 25.42 4.75 -0.13
N HIS A 779 26.54 4.80 -0.84
CA HIS A 779 26.63 5.40 -2.17
C HIS A 779 25.89 4.54 -3.19
N ILE A 780 25.37 5.14 -4.24
CA ILE A 780 24.54 4.47 -5.26
C ILE A 780 25.08 4.79 -6.66
N ARG A 781 25.19 3.76 -7.49
CA ARG A 781 25.43 3.87 -8.94
C ARG A 781 24.39 3.09 -9.70
N LYS A 782 24.09 3.54 -10.91
CA LYS A 782 23.08 2.95 -11.80
C LYS A 782 23.70 2.66 -13.16
N VAL A 783 23.43 1.47 -13.69
CA VAL A 783 23.66 1.10 -15.08
C VAL A 783 22.29 0.81 -15.69
N LEU A 784 22.01 1.37 -16.87
CA LEU A 784 20.77 1.15 -17.59
C LEU A 784 21.02 0.29 -18.83
N ILE A 785 20.22 -0.77 -18.99
CA ILE A 785 20.26 -1.66 -20.15
C ILE A 785 18.95 -1.52 -20.94
N LYS A 786 19.05 -1.23 -22.23
CA LYS A 786 17.93 -1.25 -23.19
C LYS A 786 17.87 -2.62 -23.85
N VAL A 787 16.98 -3.47 -23.38
CA VAL A 787 16.84 -4.84 -23.88
C VAL A 787 15.89 -4.87 -25.08
N ASP A 788 16.38 -5.38 -26.21
CA ASP A 788 15.56 -5.51 -27.43
C ASP A 788 14.36 -6.44 -27.21
N LEU A 789 13.24 -6.16 -27.86
CA LEU A 789 12.03 -6.97 -27.74
C LEU A 789 12.21 -8.39 -28.29
N SER A 790 13.12 -8.59 -29.25
CA SER A 790 13.46 -9.91 -29.81
C SER A 790 14.26 -10.78 -28.83
N MET A 791 14.91 -10.19 -27.83
CA MET A 791 15.72 -10.93 -26.85
C MET A 791 14.82 -11.65 -25.82
N SER A 792 15.15 -12.90 -25.55
CA SER A 792 14.48 -13.65 -24.47
C SER A 792 14.81 -13.05 -23.10
N LEU A 793 13.80 -12.51 -22.41
CA LEU A 793 13.97 -11.98 -21.04
C LEU A 793 14.51 -13.02 -20.05
N GLY A 794 14.13 -14.28 -20.19
CA GLY A 794 14.68 -15.35 -19.34
C GLY A 794 16.19 -15.51 -19.50
N LYS A 795 16.71 -15.44 -20.74
CA LYS A 795 18.16 -15.48 -20.99
C LYS A 795 18.87 -14.24 -20.42
N VAL A 796 18.28 -13.07 -20.61
CA VAL A 796 18.81 -11.80 -20.07
C VAL A 796 18.90 -11.87 -18.55
N ARG A 797 17.83 -12.28 -17.89
CA ARG A 797 17.78 -12.40 -16.43
C ARG A 797 18.78 -13.43 -15.88
N SER A 798 18.88 -14.58 -16.53
CA SER A 798 19.87 -15.60 -16.17
C SER A 798 21.30 -15.05 -16.29
N TYR A 799 21.59 -14.31 -17.36
CA TYR A 799 22.89 -13.68 -17.55
C TYR A 799 23.18 -12.64 -16.46
N LEU A 800 22.23 -11.75 -16.17
CA LEU A 800 22.38 -10.73 -15.11
C LEU A 800 22.65 -11.36 -13.74
N ARG A 801 21.93 -12.43 -13.38
CA ARG A 801 22.18 -13.19 -12.14
C ARG A 801 23.61 -13.76 -12.09
N LYS A 802 24.08 -14.32 -13.19
CA LYS A 802 25.47 -14.86 -13.27
C LYS A 802 26.52 -13.76 -13.10
N VAL A 803 26.34 -12.63 -13.77
CA VAL A 803 27.26 -11.48 -13.65
C VAL A 803 27.27 -10.94 -12.21
N GLN A 804 26.10 -10.78 -11.61
CA GLN A 804 25.98 -10.36 -10.22
C GLN A 804 26.69 -11.35 -9.28
N GLN A 805 26.46 -12.63 -9.42
CA GLN A 805 27.08 -13.66 -8.60
C GLN A 805 28.61 -13.64 -8.77
N PHE A 806 29.10 -13.58 -10.01
CA PHE A 806 30.52 -13.50 -10.32
C PHE A 806 31.20 -12.29 -9.64
N LEU A 807 30.59 -11.12 -9.70
CA LEU A 807 31.15 -9.92 -9.10
C LEU A 807 31.08 -9.97 -7.57
N LEU A 808 29.95 -10.35 -6.98
CA LEU A 808 29.76 -10.34 -5.53
C LEU A 808 30.53 -11.44 -4.79
N THR A 809 31.03 -12.49 -5.48
CA THR A 809 31.92 -13.50 -4.89
C THR A 809 33.34 -12.99 -4.74
N GLN A 810 33.71 -11.90 -5.38
CA GLN A 810 35.06 -11.32 -5.25
C GLN A 810 35.24 -10.62 -3.89
N PRO A 811 36.29 -10.94 -3.12
CA PRO A 811 36.50 -10.37 -1.77
C PRO A 811 36.54 -8.84 -1.72
N ARG A 812 36.98 -8.18 -2.79
CA ARG A 812 37.07 -6.71 -2.90
C ARG A 812 35.69 -6.03 -2.92
N TYR A 813 34.63 -6.75 -3.26
CA TYR A 813 33.25 -6.23 -3.29
C TYR A 813 32.42 -6.69 -2.09
N LYS A 814 33.06 -7.16 -1.04
CA LYS A 814 32.37 -7.59 0.19
C LYS A 814 31.54 -6.44 0.77
N GLY A 815 30.26 -6.71 1.01
CA GLY A 815 29.30 -5.70 1.51
C GLY A 815 28.58 -4.89 0.44
N ALA A 816 28.94 -5.08 -0.84
CA ALA A 816 28.18 -4.49 -1.94
C ALA A 816 26.80 -5.14 -2.09
N GLN A 817 25.84 -4.33 -2.48
CA GLN A 817 24.47 -4.75 -2.78
C GLN A 817 24.14 -4.42 -4.23
N VAL A 818 23.59 -5.37 -4.94
CA VAL A 818 23.11 -5.20 -6.33
C VAL A 818 21.62 -5.55 -6.37
N TYR A 819 20.82 -4.68 -6.97
CA TYR A 819 19.39 -4.93 -7.16
C TYR A 819 18.93 -4.36 -8.50
N TYR A 820 17.78 -4.85 -8.95
CA TYR A 820 17.26 -4.55 -10.28
C TYR A 820 15.93 -3.81 -10.18
N ASP A 821 15.69 -2.96 -11.15
CA ASP A 821 14.39 -2.37 -11.42
C ASP A 821 14.06 -2.59 -12.90
N ILE A 822 13.00 -3.36 -13.15
CA ILE A 822 12.54 -3.73 -14.49
C ILE A 822 11.24 -2.98 -14.76
N ASP A 823 11.23 -2.35 -15.92
CA ASP A 823 10.12 -1.54 -16.38
C ASP A 823 9.18 -2.33 -17.32
#